data_6f6936155d72752d7db1748ed957ce2d
#
_entry.id   6f6936155d72752d7db1748ed957ce2d
#
_cell.length_a   1.000
_cell.length_b   1.000
_cell.length_c   1.000
_cell.angle_alpha   90.00
_cell.angle_beta   90.00
_cell.angle_gamma   90.00
#
_symmetry.space_group_name_H-M   'P 1'
#
loop_
_entity.id
_entity.type
_entity.pdbx_description
1 polymer ?
#
loop_
_entity_poly.entity_id
_entity_poly.type
_entity_poly.pdbx_seq_one_letter_code
_entity_poly.pdbx_strand_id
1 'polypeptide(L)'
;MGLDYKLEQGSLNEEIDKALAEYESKMGGAGGNRPDAKLLLTDSTGKHWPILIEYKGQRDKLVKLDGQAHVANRNSKGEPDYRNIATFAVNGAVHYANALLHFTGYTDIIAIGVTGYLDPDVGTLRHEIGVYYVSKSNLGVGQKVSDFSDLSFLSLEHFDAFIKRVKQLSLTQRELEALREKREGEIAASLTKLNNDIYQNEKGIGESDRVYLVAASIIATLGIPGHVAPLDKSELKSSTEDGSRDGDIIIRKIRAFLKHKNLPEDKQRFVESTLSNVLLQERINKPEDGESQLRRIFFKIIDDLGIYYKIGLTTDFTGRLFNEMYSWLGFSQDSVNDVVLTPSYVATLLVRLARINKDSHVWDFATGSAGLLVAAMNEMLADAKKSIKSPKDLTHKEAEIKAKQLLGIEILPSVYMLAVLNMILMGDGSSNILNKDSLKEFDSEKAPFLADAFILNPPYSASGNGMVFVEKALSMMNRGYAAVIIQGSAGSGKAADYNRRILTHSTLLASIKMPIDLFLGKASVQTYIYVFRVGEAHHSDDVVRFIDFTEDGYARSNRKKASVNLRDVDHAAERYAELVDVVRYGDKNLHYIRPEDFFEGTIDPTNGADWNQSAPIDITPTLEDFKKTVSDYLAWEVSTLLKNMNLEDDRLGK
;
A
#
# COMPACT_ATOMS: atom_id res chain seq x y z
N MET A 1 8.87 35.98 26.88
CA MET A 1 7.98 35.55 25.79
C MET A 1 6.50 35.46 26.19
N GLY A 2 6.16 35.42 27.47
CA GLY A 2 4.76 35.41 27.95
C GLY A 2 3.95 34.18 27.49
N LEU A 3 4.61 33.07 27.17
CA LEU A 3 3.98 31.85 26.69
C LEU A 3 3.41 31.05 27.86
N ASP A 4 2.21 30.53 27.72
CA ASP A 4 1.65 29.55 28.66
C ASP A 4 2.24 28.16 28.33
N TYR A 5 3.16 27.72 29.17
CA TYR A 5 3.77 26.40 29.06
C TYR A 5 3.53 25.58 30.31
N LYS A 6 3.50 24.27 30.15
CA LYS A 6 3.34 23.34 31.25
C LYS A 6 4.60 22.48 31.38
N LEU A 7 5.07 22.29 32.59
CA LEU A 7 6.20 21.41 32.90
C LEU A 7 5.67 20.01 33.22
N GLU A 8 6.44 19.00 32.96
CA GLU A 8 6.24 17.57 33.26
C GLU A 8 4.79 17.14 33.58
N GLN A 9 4.34 17.38 34.82
CA GLN A 9 3.03 16.96 35.32
C GLN A 9 1.90 17.96 35.03
N GLY A 10 2.22 19.17 34.54
CA GLY A 10 1.22 20.16 34.21
C GLY A 10 0.37 19.73 33.02
N SER A 11 -0.97 19.89 33.08
CA SER A 11 -1.89 19.53 32.01
C SER A 11 -1.95 20.64 30.96
N LEU A 12 -1.90 20.26 29.65
CA LEU A 12 -2.28 21.15 28.55
C LEU A 12 -3.77 21.00 28.25
N ASN A 13 -4.21 19.79 28.02
CA ASN A 13 -5.59 19.38 27.92
C ASN A 13 -5.70 17.85 28.12
N GLU A 14 -6.90 17.37 28.39
CA GLU A 14 -7.18 15.98 28.70
C GLU A 14 -6.77 15.02 27.55
N GLU A 15 -6.96 15.42 26.30
CA GLU A 15 -6.63 14.61 25.11
C GLU A 15 -5.11 14.36 25.01
N ILE A 16 -4.30 15.40 25.18
CA ILE A 16 -2.82 15.31 25.14
C ILE A 16 -2.30 14.48 26.32
N ASP A 17 -2.81 14.73 27.52
CA ASP A 17 -2.35 14.06 28.71
C ASP A 17 -2.67 12.55 28.68
N LYS A 18 -3.88 12.20 28.20
CA LYS A 18 -4.28 10.82 27.97
C LYS A 18 -3.41 10.13 26.93
N ALA A 19 -3.10 10.78 25.81
CA ALA A 19 -2.25 10.24 24.76
C ALA A 19 -0.83 9.93 25.27
N LEU A 20 -0.25 10.83 26.07
CA LEU A 20 1.07 10.64 26.67
C LEU A 20 1.07 9.52 27.74
N ALA A 21 -0.04 9.31 28.44
CA ALA A 21 -0.17 8.25 29.44
C ALA A 21 -0.37 6.86 28.80
N GLU A 22 -1.05 6.79 27.67
CA GLU A 22 -1.39 5.52 27.00
C GLU A 22 -0.27 5.00 26.08
N TYR A 23 0.59 5.89 25.55
CA TYR A 23 1.68 5.48 24.67
C TYR A 23 2.79 4.79 25.46
N GLU A 24 3.51 3.87 24.79
CA GLU A 24 4.68 3.22 25.38
C GLU A 24 5.65 4.23 26.00
N SER A 25 6.16 3.89 27.19
CA SER A 25 7.18 4.71 27.86
C SER A 25 8.46 4.84 27.02
N LYS A 26 9.14 5.97 27.13
CA LYS A 26 10.49 6.16 26.53
C LYS A 26 11.55 5.15 27.01
N MET A 27 11.27 4.40 28.07
CA MET A 27 12.11 3.33 28.60
C MET A 27 11.58 1.93 28.28
N GLY A 28 10.47 1.83 27.54
CA GLY A 28 9.70 0.60 27.35
C GLY A 28 8.70 0.36 28.49
N GLY A 29 7.65 -0.40 28.20
CA GLY A 29 6.55 -0.66 29.13
C GLY A 29 5.43 0.38 29.06
N ALA A 30 4.39 0.21 29.87
CA ALA A 30 3.17 1.01 29.79
C ALA A 30 3.31 2.36 30.52
N GLY A 31 2.94 3.44 29.85
CA GLY A 31 2.72 4.75 30.43
C GLY A 31 3.98 5.51 30.86
N GLY A 32 3.76 6.66 31.47
CA GLY A 32 4.83 7.45 32.09
C GLY A 32 5.56 8.44 31.17
N ASN A 33 5.04 8.70 29.97
CA ASN A 33 5.60 9.73 29.10
C ASN A 33 5.31 11.13 29.65
N ARG A 34 6.38 11.85 30.00
CA ARG A 34 6.30 13.21 30.51
C ARG A 34 7.35 14.05 29.82
N PRO A 35 6.97 14.84 28.79
CA PRO A 35 7.84 15.86 28.23
C PRO A 35 8.27 16.84 29.31
N ASP A 36 9.53 17.27 29.30
CA ASP A 36 10.03 18.23 30.30
C ASP A 36 9.29 19.56 30.22
N ALA A 37 8.90 19.99 29.01
CA ALA A 37 7.97 21.09 28.80
C ALA A 37 7.04 20.84 27.61
N LYS A 38 5.84 21.40 27.68
CA LYS A 38 4.82 21.29 26.63
C LYS A 38 4.00 22.57 26.49
N LEU A 39 3.67 22.95 25.24
CA LEU A 39 2.89 24.11 24.90
C LEU A 39 1.84 23.73 23.84
N LEU A 40 0.77 24.52 23.79
CA LEU A 40 -0.22 24.45 22.72
C LEU A 40 -0.37 25.85 22.15
N LEU A 41 0.24 26.13 20.99
CA LEU A 41 0.16 27.41 20.32
C LEU A 41 -0.85 27.35 19.16
N THR A 42 -1.39 28.52 18.82
CA THR A 42 -2.40 28.65 17.75
C THR A 42 -1.84 29.58 16.69
N ASP A 43 -1.85 29.15 15.43
CA ASP A 43 -1.45 29.98 14.30
C ASP A 43 -2.57 30.95 13.88
N SER A 44 -2.26 31.92 13.01
CA SER A 44 -3.22 32.92 12.52
C SER A 44 -4.44 32.33 11.79
N THR A 45 -4.40 31.05 11.41
CA THR A 45 -5.53 30.34 10.80
C THR A 45 -6.45 29.68 11.83
N GLY A 46 -6.09 29.75 13.13
CA GLY A 46 -6.83 29.11 14.22
C GLY A 46 -6.43 27.63 14.44
N LYS A 47 -5.42 27.13 13.75
CA LYS A 47 -4.92 25.77 13.94
C LYS A 47 -4.03 25.68 15.18
N HIS A 48 -4.30 24.65 16.00
CA HIS A 48 -3.51 24.34 17.20
C HIS A 48 -2.29 23.47 16.86
N TRP A 49 -1.15 23.86 17.44
CA TRP A 49 0.13 23.20 17.28
C TRP A 49 0.68 22.78 18.64
N PRO A 50 0.63 21.49 18.99
CA PRO A 50 1.31 20.97 20.16
C PRO A 50 2.83 21.08 19.96
N ILE A 51 3.52 21.52 20.99
CA ILE A 51 4.98 21.65 21.04
C ILE A 51 5.47 20.88 22.24
N LEU A 52 6.31 19.90 22.03
CA LEU A 52 6.85 19.01 23.07
C LEU A 52 8.36 19.18 23.15
N ILE A 53 8.86 19.44 24.35
CA ILE A 53 10.27 19.75 24.60
C ILE A 53 10.86 18.74 25.56
N GLU A 54 12.03 18.22 25.23
CA GLU A 54 12.84 17.34 26.08
C GLU A 54 14.23 17.94 26.29
N TYR A 55 14.72 17.95 27.53
CA TYR A 55 16.02 18.48 27.93
C TYR A 55 17.00 17.36 28.25
N LYS A 56 18.28 17.56 27.93
CA LYS A 56 19.40 16.72 28.36
C LYS A 56 20.56 17.59 28.86
N GLY A 57 21.09 17.24 30.01
CA GLY A 57 22.19 17.98 30.67
C GLY A 57 23.58 17.58 30.20
N GLN A 58 23.76 17.03 29.02
CA GLN A 58 25.02 16.47 28.53
C GLN A 58 25.32 16.89 27.11
N ARG A 59 26.62 17.10 26.82
CA ARG A 59 27.13 17.28 25.47
C ARG A 59 26.84 16.07 24.60
N ASP A 60 26.64 16.25 23.29
CA ASP A 60 26.43 15.21 22.28
C ASP A 60 25.16 14.33 22.51
N LYS A 61 24.18 14.88 23.25
CA LYS A 61 22.88 14.20 23.51
C LYS A 61 21.69 14.91 22.86
N LEU A 62 21.94 15.72 21.84
CA LEU A 62 20.88 16.43 21.16
C LEU A 62 20.02 15.48 20.32
N VAL A 63 20.63 14.77 19.38
CA VAL A 63 19.90 13.87 18.46
C VAL A 63 20.76 12.71 18.01
N LYS A 64 20.14 11.55 17.83
CA LYS A 64 20.70 10.40 17.13
C LYS A 64 19.95 10.20 15.82
N LEU A 65 20.68 10.25 14.71
CA LEU A 65 20.16 10.03 13.37
C LEU A 65 20.57 8.65 12.86
N ASP A 66 19.76 8.08 11.97
CA ASP A 66 20.08 6.87 11.21
C ASP A 66 20.93 7.20 9.95
N GLY A 67 21.27 6.17 9.16
CA GLY A 67 22.07 6.34 7.94
C GLY A 67 21.37 7.14 6.82
N GLN A 68 20.09 7.47 6.98
CA GLN A 68 19.29 8.29 6.06
C GLN A 68 19.02 9.69 6.62
N ALA A 69 19.73 10.08 7.69
CA ALA A 69 19.55 11.35 8.41
C ALA A 69 18.15 11.53 9.07
N HIS A 70 17.42 10.46 9.32
CA HIS A 70 16.17 10.48 10.09
C HIS A 70 16.44 10.27 11.58
N VAL A 71 15.52 10.72 12.43
CA VAL A 71 15.61 10.49 13.88
C VAL A 71 15.52 8.99 14.19
N ALA A 72 16.59 8.42 14.75
CA ALA A 72 16.78 6.99 14.92
C ALA A 72 16.02 6.46 16.16
N ASN A 73 14.69 6.46 16.12
CA ASN A 73 13.82 5.94 17.18
C ASN A 73 13.46 4.46 17.00
N ARG A 74 13.96 3.82 15.94
CA ARG A 74 13.74 2.40 15.65
C ARG A 74 15.06 1.70 15.35
N ASN A 75 15.15 0.43 15.76
CA ASN A 75 16.28 -0.43 15.42
C ASN A 75 16.15 -1.01 14.01
N SER A 76 17.14 -1.80 13.58
CA SER A 76 17.15 -2.45 12.25
C SER A 76 16.02 -3.47 12.02
N LYS A 77 15.30 -3.85 13.08
CA LYS A 77 14.12 -4.74 13.01
C LYS A 77 12.80 -3.98 13.00
N GLY A 78 12.84 -2.63 12.99
CA GLY A 78 11.65 -1.79 13.05
C GLY A 78 11.04 -1.63 14.44
N GLU A 79 11.64 -2.22 15.48
CA GLU A 79 11.19 -2.11 16.88
C GLU A 79 11.66 -0.79 17.49
N PRO A 80 10.95 -0.23 18.51
CA PRO A 80 11.41 0.97 19.20
C PRO A 80 12.82 0.82 19.78
N ASP A 81 13.70 1.77 19.49
CA ASP A 81 15.02 1.85 20.11
C ASP A 81 14.96 2.71 21.38
N TYR A 82 14.50 2.12 22.47
CA TYR A 82 14.35 2.81 23.75
C TYR A 82 15.65 3.42 24.28
N ARG A 83 16.80 2.85 23.90
CA ARG A 83 18.10 3.42 24.28
C ARG A 83 18.30 4.79 23.60
N ASN A 84 18.04 4.89 22.32
CA ASN A 84 18.15 6.16 21.60
C ASN A 84 17.08 7.15 22.09
N ILE A 85 15.82 6.69 22.22
CA ILE A 85 14.69 7.50 22.69
C ILE A 85 14.96 8.11 24.07
N ALA A 86 15.50 7.34 25.00
CA ALA A 86 15.78 7.83 26.34
C ALA A 86 17.03 8.71 26.42
N THR A 87 18.04 8.45 25.58
CA THR A 87 19.36 9.09 25.67
C THR A 87 19.42 10.45 25.01
N PHE A 88 18.71 10.66 23.90
CA PHE A 88 18.81 11.89 23.09
C PHE A 88 17.56 12.75 23.21
N ALA A 89 17.74 14.07 23.34
CA ALA A 89 16.66 15.01 23.57
C ALA A 89 15.62 15.02 22.44
N VAL A 90 16.05 15.17 21.18
CA VAL A 90 15.15 15.16 20.01
C VAL A 90 14.46 13.80 19.87
N ASN A 91 15.16 12.68 20.09
CA ASN A 91 14.59 11.35 19.98
C ASN A 91 13.43 11.15 20.99
N GLY A 92 13.61 11.64 22.23
CA GLY A 92 12.55 11.67 23.24
C GLY A 92 11.36 12.55 22.84
N ALA A 93 11.62 13.77 22.37
CA ALA A 93 10.57 14.69 21.93
C ALA A 93 9.77 14.15 20.72
N VAL A 94 10.44 13.52 19.74
CA VAL A 94 9.79 12.85 18.60
C VAL A 94 8.98 11.64 19.06
N HIS A 95 9.43 10.90 20.06
CA HIS A 95 8.67 9.81 20.64
C HIS A 95 7.33 10.30 21.23
N TYR A 96 7.35 11.38 21.99
CA TYR A 96 6.12 12.00 22.52
C TYR A 96 5.23 12.58 21.43
N ALA A 97 5.80 13.16 20.37
CA ALA A 97 5.02 13.64 19.23
C ALA A 97 4.27 12.47 18.54
N ASN A 98 4.90 11.31 18.44
CA ASN A 98 4.23 10.12 17.93
C ASN A 98 3.10 9.65 18.86
N ALA A 99 3.20 9.81 20.18
CA ALA A 99 2.09 9.55 21.09
C ALA A 99 0.85 10.39 20.74
N LEU A 100 1.04 11.68 20.46
CA LEU A 100 -0.05 12.55 20.08
C LEU A 100 -0.62 12.20 18.69
N LEU A 101 0.22 11.89 17.71
CA LEU A 101 -0.24 11.42 16.39
C LEU A 101 -1.07 10.13 16.49
N HIS A 102 -0.76 9.27 17.48
CA HIS A 102 -1.46 8.02 17.71
C HIS A 102 -2.83 8.15 18.35
N PHE A 103 -2.92 8.98 19.39
CA PHE A 103 -4.04 8.96 20.32
C PHE A 103 -4.87 10.24 20.31
N THR A 104 -4.55 11.21 19.44
CA THR A 104 -5.28 12.47 19.35
C THR A 104 -5.68 12.83 17.93
N GLY A 105 -6.51 13.85 17.78
CA GLY A 105 -6.84 14.47 16.50
C GLY A 105 -5.74 15.36 15.90
N TYR A 106 -4.65 15.62 16.62
CA TYR A 106 -3.54 16.44 16.11
C TYR A 106 -2.80 15.73 14.97
N THR A 107 -2.59 16.46 13.87
CA THR A 107 -1.92 15.97 12.65
C THR A 107 -0.52 16.47 12.49
N ASP A 108 -0.17 17.53 13.21
CA ASP A 108 1.08 18.30 13.05
C ASP A 108 1.59 18.73 14.42
N ILE A 109 2.82 18.38 14.75
CA ILE A 109 3.42 18.57 16.06
C ILE A 109 4.85 19.04 15.89
N ILE A 110 5.31 19.93 16.79
CA ILE A 110 6.69 20.37 16.86
C ILE A 110 7.39 19.66 18.03
N ALA A 111 8.43 18.92 17.73
CA ALA A 111 9.28 18.24 18.69
C ALA A 111 10.61 19.00 18.83
N ILE A 112 10.95 19.41 20.05
CA ILE A 112 12.14 20.20 20.34
C ILE A 112 13.00 19.45 21.34
N GLY A 113 14.26 19.20 20.96
CA GLY A 113 15.28 18.74 21.89
C GLY A 113 16.21 19.89 22.26
N VAL A 114 16.56 19.98 23.52
CA VAL A 114 17.53 20.96 24.02
C VAL A 114 18.61 20.26 24.85
N THR A 115 19.87 20.55 24.58
CA THR A 115 20.97 20.16 25.47
C THR A 115 21.57 21.39 26.12
N GLY A 116 21.90 21.28 27.42
CA GLY A 116 22.58 22.33 28.17
C GLY A 116 23.71 21.73 28.99
N TYR A 117 24.95 22.19 28.78
CA TYR A 117 26.13 21.67 29.46
C TYR A 117 27.16 22.76 29.72
N LEU A 118 27.94 22.56 30.74
CA LEU A 118 29.11 23.40 31.04
C LEU A 118 30.25 22.94 30.11
N ASP A 119 30.75 23.88 29.26
CA ASP A 119 31.88 23.59 28.40
C ASP A 119 33.14 23.43 29.26
N PRO A 120 33.79 22.24 29.33
CA PRO A 120 34.92 22.01 30.21
C PRO A 120 36.17 22.81 29.85
N ASP A 121 36.27 23.24 28.58
CA ASP A 121 37.47 23.96 28.09
C ASP A 121 37.38 25.48 28.37
N VAL A 122 36.19 26.03 28.40
CA VAL A 122 35.95 27.48 28.47
C VAL A 122 35.22 27.88 29.78
N GLY A 123 34.63 26.92 30.50
CA GLY A 123 33.87 27.14 31.73
C GLY A 123 32.55 27.93 31.53
N THR A 124 32.05 28.01 30.31
CA THR A 124 30.79 28.71 29.96
C THR A 124 29.66 27.72 29.74
N LEU A 125 28.43 28.10 30.10
CA LEU A 125 27.24 27.31 29.80
C LEU A 125 26.96 27.40 28.29
N ARG A 126 26.90 26.24 27.64
CA ARG A 126 26.48 26.09 26.25
C ARG A 126 25.17 25.35 26.16
N HIS A 127 24.40 25.64 25.11
CA HIS A 127 23.19 24.91 24.77
C HIS A 127 23.10 24.68 23.26
N GLU A 128 22.40 23.61 22.89
CA GLU A 128 22.08 23.27 21.51
C GLU A 128 20.58 23.00 21.42
N ILE A 129 19.95 23.44 20.33
CA ILE A 129 18.50 23.30 20.11
C ILE A 129 18.26 22.60 18.78
N GLY A 130 17.52 21.48 18.83
CA GLY A 130 17.07 20.77 17.65
C GLY A 130 15.56 20.86 17.52
N VAL A 131 15.08 21.45 16.44
CA VAL A 131 13.65 21.63 16.16
C VAL A 131 13.24 20.74 15.00
N TYR A 132 12.27 19.87 15.26
CA TYR A 132 11.80 18.87 14.32
C TYR A 132 10.28 18.94 14.14
N TYR A 133 9.86 18.84 12.90
CA TYR A 133 8.47 18.73 12.51
C TYR A 133 8.07 17.26 12.40
N VAL A 134 6.99 16.89 13.07
CA VAL A 134 6.46 15.52 13.10
C VAL A 134 5.00 15.58 12.69
N SER A 135 4.62 14.86 11.65
CA SER A 135 3.24 14.90 11.13
C SER A 135 2.76 13.55 10.63
N LYS A 136 1.44 13.45 10.45
CA LYS A 136 0.84 12.28 9.77
C LYS A 136 1.32 12.17 8.32
N SER A 137 1.54 13.29 7.64
CA SER A 137 2.00 13.32 6.24
C SER A 137 3.44 12.81 6.07
N ASN A 138 4.31 12.99 7.07
CA ASN A 138 5.67 12.45 7.08
C ASN A 138 5.78 11.12 7.88
N LEU A 139 4.67 10.44 8.08
CA LEU A 139 4.57 9.14 8.76
C LEU A 139 5.17 9.13 10.18
N GLY A 140 5.11 10.25 10.90
CA GLY A 140 5.63 10.36 12.27
C GLY A 140 7.16 10.43 12.35
N VAL A 141 7.86 10.54 11.23
CA VAL A 141 9.31 10.76 11.20
C VAL A 141 9.61 12.23 11.50
N GLY A 142 10.53 12.46 12.43
CA GLY A 142 10.99 13.82 12.75
C GLY A 142 11.81 14.41 11.61
N GLN A 143 11.34 15.50 11.03
CA GLN A 143 12.02 16.23 9.98
C GLN A 143 12.62 17.52 10.54
N LYS A 144 13.92 17.73 10.38
CA LYS A 144 14.61 18.92 10.90
C LYS A 144 14.08 20.17 10.23
N VAL A 145 13.65 21.16 11.04
CA VAL A 145 13.12 22.42 10.51
C VAL A 145 14.25 23.36 10.11
N SER A 146 15.16 23.62 11.04
CA SER A 146 16.34 24.48 10.87
C SER A 146 17.20 24.46 12.12
N ASP A 147 18.32 25.16 12.10
CA ASP A 147 19.12 25.46 13.27
C ASP A 147 18.60 26.73 13.95
N PHE A 148 18.46 26.69 15.27
CA PHE A 148 17.98 27.78 16.09
C PHE A 148 18.95 28.01 17.25
N SER A 149 19.22 29.29 17.56
CA SER A 149 20.06 29.68 18.71
C SER A 149 19.25 29.79 20.01
N ASP A 150 17.95 30.01 19.91
CA ASP A 150 17.03 30.18 21.03
C ASP A 150 15.60 29.78 20.65
N LEU A 151 14.66 29.92 21.57
CA LEU A 151 13.25 29.59 21.37
C LEU A 151 12.37 30.80 20.99
N SER A 152 12.93 31.92 20.53
CA SER A 152 12.20 33.14 20.19
C SER A 152 11.19 32.94 19.06
N PHE A 153 11.41 31.95 18.18
CA PHE A 153 10.48 31.60 17.12
C PHE A 153 9.12 31.09 17.63
N LEU A 154 9.00 30.71 18.90
CA LEU A 154 7.73 30.34 19.53
C LEU A 154 6.94 31.56 20.05
N SER A 155 7.53 32.76 20.06
CA SER A 155 6.80 33.95 20.50
C SER A 155 5.63 34.23 19.57
N LEU A 156 4.57 34.86 20.09
CA LEU A 156 3.37 35.22 19.30
C LEU A 156 3.70 36.05 18.05
N GLU A 157 4.74 36.87 18.11
CA GLU A 157 5.18 37.71 17.00
C GLU A 157 5.84 36.90 15.87
N HIS A 158 6.54 35.80 16.19
CA HIS A 158 7.34 35.04 15.22
C HIS A 158 6.74 33.70 14.84
N PHE A 159 5.74 33.24 15.59
CA PHE A 159 5.19 31.89 15.43
C PHE A 159 4.58 31.63 14.06
N ASP A 160 3.82 32.58 13.51
CA ASP A 160 3.24 32.43 12.17
C ASP A 160 4.29 32.32 11.06
N ALA A 161 5.37 33.10 11.16
CA ALA A 161 6.50 33.02 10.23
C ALA A 161 7.22 31.67 10.34
N PHE A 162 7.39 31.18 11.56
CA PHE A 162 7.93 29.85 11.83
C PHE A 162 7.03 28.74 11.22
N ILE A 163 5.72 28.78 11.47
CA ILE A 163 4.78 27.80 10.92
C ILE A 163 4.72 27.83 9.40
N LYS A 164 4.82 29.01 8.79
CA LYS A 164 4.93 29.13 7.33
C LYS A 164 6.15 28.42 6.78
N ARG A 165 7.29 28.49 7.48
CA ARG A 165 8.51 27.75 7.15
C ARG A 165 8.32 26.25 7.33
N VAL A 166 7.69 25.80 8.43
CA VAL A 166 7.36 24.38 8.68
C VAL A 166 6.48 23.82 7.56
N LYS A 167 5.45 24.56 7.14
CA LYS A 167 4.55 24.15 6.04
C LYS A 167 5.25 24.04 4.67
N GLN A 168 6.43 24.65 4.51
CA GLN A 168 7.25 24.51 3.30
C GLN A 168 8.14 23.27 3.31
N LEU A 169 8.28 22.60 4.46
CA LEU A 169 9.00 21.35 4.57
C LEU A 169 8.15 20.23 3.95
N SER A 170 8.42 19.93 2.69
CA SER A 170 7.91 18.73 2.05
C SER A 170 9.06 17.75 1.85
N LEU A 171 8.86 16.49 2.24
CA LEU A 171 9.74 15.42 1.79
C LEU A 171 9.68 15.36 0.27
N THR A 172 10.82 15.16 -0.37
CA THR A 172 10.84 14.87 -1.80
C THR A 172 10.07 13.59 -2.08
N GLN A 173 9.53 13.45 -3.27
CA GLN A 173 8.80 12.24 -3.69
C GLN A 173 9.64 10.97 -3.42
N ARG A 174 10.93 11.02 -3.68
CA ARG A 174 11.88 9.93 -3.45
C ARG A 174 12.07 9.58 -1.97
N GLU A 175 12.14 10.59 -1.08
CA GLU A 175 12.24 10.38 0.37
C GLU A 175 10.94 9.80 0.93
N LEU A 176 9.78 10.24 0.45
CA LEU A 176 8.48 9.67 0.81
C LEU A 176 8.36 8.21 0.36
N GLU A 177 8.81 7.88 -0.83
CA GLU A 177 8.81 6.52 -1.36
C GLU A 177 9.74 5.61 -0.54
N ALA A 178 10.94 6.03 -0.23
CA ALA A 178 11.87 5.27 0.62
C ALA A 178 11.32 5.05 2.04
N LEU A 179 10.64 6.05 2.61
CA LEU A 179 9.97 5.92 3.92
C LEU A 179 8.78 4.95 3.85
N ARG A 180 8.01 4.99 2.79
CA ARG A 180 6.91 4.05 2.55
C ARG A 180 7.42 2.62 2.46
N GLU A 181 8.43 2.35 1.64
CA GLU A 181 9.05 1.03 1.51
C GLU A 181 9.56 0.49 2.85
N LYS A 182 10.25 1.34 3.64
CA LYS A 182 10.72 0.97 4.98
C LYS A 182 9.55 0.59 5.89
N ARG A 183 8.48 1.41 5.94
CA ARG A 183 7.28 1.15 6.74
C ARG A 183 6.54 -0.11 6.29
N GLU A 184 6.47 -0.36 5.03
CA GLU A 184 5.86 -1.56 4.47
C GLU A 184 6.58 -2.84 4.93
N GLY A 185 7.92 -2.82 4.94
CA GLY A 185 8.72 -3.93 5.48
C GLY A 185 8.46 -4.17 6.97
N GLU A 186 8.37 -3.10 7.76
CA GLU A 186 8.06 -3.16 9.19
C GLU A 186 6.65 -3.75 9.44
N ILE A 187 5.65 -3.32 8.67
CA ILE A 187 4.26 -3.80 8.77
C ILE A 187 4.20 -5.31 8.48
N ALA A 188 4.80 -5.75 7.38
CA ALA A 188 4.79 -7.16 7.02
C ALA A 188 5.51 -8.04 8.08
N ALA A 189 6.62 -7.55 8.64
CA ALA A 189 7.32 -8.23 9.74
C ALA A 189 6.44 -8.31 11.00
N SER A 190 5.75 -7.22 11.36
CA SER A 190 4.84 -7.17 12.51
C SER A 190 3.63 -8.10 12.31
N LEU A 191 3.04 -8.12 11.13
CA LEU A 191 1.91 -9.01 10.79
C LEU A 191 2.33 -10.48 10.83
N THR A 192 3.47 -10.82 10.25
CA THR A 192 4.00 -12.19 10.29
C THR A 192 4.28 -12.64 11.72
N LYS A 193 4.88 -11.77 12.53
CA LYS A 193 5.13 -12.02 13.97
C LYS A 193 3.82 -12.24 14.71
N LEU A 194 2.84 -11.36 14.53
CA LEU A 194 1.52 -11.42 15.16
C LEU A 194 0.77 -12.70 14.78
N ASN A 195 0.75 -13.06 13.48
CA ASN A 195 0.11 -14.29 13.02
C ASN A 195 0.74 -15.54 13.66
N ASN A 196 2.07 -15.60 13.68
CA ASN A 196 2.80 -16.70 14.31
C ASN A 196 2.55 -16.77 15.82
N ASP A 197 2.51 -15.63 16.49
CA ASP A 197 2.27 -15.55 17.94
C ASP A 197 0.84 -16.01 18.27
N ILE A 198 -0.18 -15.54 17.55
CA ILE A 198 -1.56 -16.00 17.74
C ILE A 198 -1.67 -17.50 17.43
N TYR A 199 -1.04 -17.98 16.35
CA TYR A 199 -1.07 -19.40 15.98
C TYR A 199 -0.44 -20.31 17.04
N GLN A 200 0.69 -19.90 17.60
CA GLN A 200 1.44 -20.74 18.56
C GLN A 200 0.89 -20.67 19.98
N ASN A 201 0.46 -19.48 20.41
CA ASN A 201 0.13 -19.20 21.80
C ASN A 201 -1.36 -19.13 22.11
N GLU A 202 -2.22 -18.92 21.09
CA GLU A 202 -3.66 -18.77 21.26
C GLU A 202 -4.41 -19.95 20.62
N LYS A 203 -4.72 -20.98 21.43
CA LYS A 203 -5.32 -22.23 20.97
C LYS A 203 -6.71 -22.02 20.37
N GLY A 204 -6.98 -22.73 19.27
CA GLY A 204 -8.32 -22.87 18.68
C GLY A 204 -8.79 -21.64 17.89
N ILE A 205 -7.92 -20.68 17.58
CA ILE A 205 -8.22 -19.57 16.67
C ILE A 205 -7.93 -20.02 15.24
N GLY A 206 -8.98 -20.12 14.43
CA GLY A 206 -8.87 -20.50 13.02
C GLY A 206 -8.21 -19.41 12.17
N GLU A 207 -7.86 -19.77 10.93
CA GLU A 207 -7.19 -18.85 10.01
C GLU A 207 -8.07 -17.63 9.68
N SER A 208 -9.32 -17.85 9.33
CA SER A 208 -10.29 -16.77 9.11
C SER A 208 -10.57 -15.96 10.37
N ASP A 209 -10.62 -16.62 11.54
CA ASP A 209 -10.86 -15.92 12.81
C ASP A 209 -9.76 -14.93 13.14
N ARG A 210 -8.48 -15.27 12.87
CA ARG A 210 -7.35 -14.34 13.05
C ARG A 210 -7.50 -13.07 12.22
N VAL A 211 -7.90 -13.25 10.95
CA VAL A 211 -8.15 -12.12 10.04
C VAL A 211 -9.26 -11.22 10.59
N TYR A 212 -10.36 -11.82 11.03
CA TYR A 212 -11.51 -11.07 11.55
C TYR A 212 -11.20 -10.37 12.88
N LEU A 213 -10.41 -10.99 13.74
CA LEU A 213 -9.95 -10.36 15.00
C LEU A 213 -9.06 -9.14 14.75
N VAL A 214 -8.13 -9.23 13.79
CA VAL A 214 -7.29 -8.07 13.41
C VAL A 214 -8.16 -6.94 12.86
N ALA A 215 -9.06 -7.23 11.91
CA ALA A 215 -9.93 -6.23 11.32
C ALA A 215 -10.87 -5.59 12.36
N ALA A 216 -11.48 -6.40 13.24
CA ALA A 216 -12.34 -5.94 14.31
C ALA A 216 -11.60 -5.02 15.29
N SER A 217 -10.37 -5.39 15.67
CA SER A 217 -9.53 -4.60 16.57
C SER A 217 -9.17 -3.24 15.96
N ILE A 218 -8.82 -3.21 14.68
CA ILE A 218 -8.51 -1.96 13.98
C ILE A 218 -9.77 -1.07 13.94
N ILE A 219 -10.91 -1.58 13.48
CA ILE A 219 -12.15 -0.79 13.38
C ILE A 219 -12.59 -0.24 14.74
N ALA A 220 -12.55 -1.07 15.79
CA ALA A 220 -12.96 -0.66 17.13
C ALA A 220 -12.08 0.45 17.70
N THR A 221 -10.78 0.47 17.37
CA THR A 221 -9.81 1.42 17.90
C THR A 221 -9.56 2.65 17.03
N LEU A 222 -10.09 2.70 15.80
CA LEU A 222 -10.02 3.90 14.97
C LEU A 222 -10.94 5.00 15.47
N GLY A 223 -12.15 4.65 15.87
CA GLY A 223 -13.16 5.63 16.22
C GLY A 223 -13.53 6.57 15.06
N ILE A 224 -14.36 7.56 15.35
CA ILE A 224 -14.71 8.65 14.42
C ILE A 224 -14.66 9.95 15.22
N PRO A 225 -13.75 10.89 14.90
CA PRO A 225 -13.59 12.12 15.65
C PRO A 225 -14.93 12.86 15.88
N GLY A 226 -15.23 13.23 17.11
CA GLY A 226 -16.48 13.91 17.48
C GLY A 226 -17.74 13.04 17.53
N HIS A 227 -17.69 11.76 17.11
CA HIS A 227 -18.88 10.89 17.02
C HIS A 227 -18.74 9.54 17.74
N VAL A 228 -17.62 8.85 17.51
CA VAL A 228 -17.39 7.52 18.10
C VAL A 228 -16.02 7.50 18.75
N ALA A 229 -15.99 7.43 20.07
CA ALA A 229 -14.73 7.28 20.80
C ALA A 229 -14.03 5.96 20.43
N PRO A 230 -12.72 5.98 20.12
CA PRO A 230 -11.96 4.75 19.92
C PRO A 230 -12.06 3.85 21.16
N LEU A 231 -11.99 2.54 20.95
CA LEU A 231 -11.93 1.57 22.04
C LEU A 231 -10.59 1.68 22.76
N ASP A 232 -10.66 1.87 24.07
CA ASP A 232 -9.51 1.88 24.96
C ASP A 232 -9.25 0.50 25.55
N LYS A 233 -7.97 0.15 25.73
CA LYS A 233 -7.58 -1.12 26.37
C LYS A 233 -8.20 -1.31 27.77
N SER A 234 -8.37 -0.24 28.53
CA SER A 234 -8.96 -0.26 29.88
C SER A 234 -10.46 -0.60 29.91
N GLU A 235 -11.15 -0.50 28.77
CA GLU A 235 -12.58 -0.87 28.66
C GLU A 235 -12.76 -2.41 28.64
N LEU A 236 -11.73 -3.17 28.25
CA LEU A 236 -11.75 -4.63 28.24
C LEU A 236 -11.33 -5.18 29.59
N LYS A 237 -12.28 -5.80 30.31
CA LYS A 237 -12.10 -6.23 31.72
C LYS A 237 -12.24 -7.74 31.93
N SER A 238 -12.33 -8.50 30.84
CA SER A 238 -12.54 -9.96 30.88
C SER A 238 -13.78 -10.36 31.71
N SER A 239 -14.86 -9.56 31.60
CA SER A 239 -16.13 -9.85 32.26
C SER A 239 -16.79 -11.09 31.68
N THR A 240 -17.49 -11.86 32.52
CA THR A 240 -18.31 -13.01 32.12
C THR A 240 -19.78 -12.66 31.94
N GLU A 241 -20.18 -11.45 32.32
CA GLU A 241 -21.57 -10.99 32.22
C GLU A 241 -21.97 -10.69 30.78
N ASP A 242 -23.12 -11.20 30.36
CA ASP A 242 -23.70 -10.89 29.04
C ASP A 242 -23.85 -9.38 28.83
N GLY A 243 -23.45 -8.93 27.64
CA GLY A 243 -23.45 -7.50 27.30
C GLY A 243 -22.24 -6.72 27.83
N SER A 244 -21.41 -7.33 28.69
CA SER A 244 -20.21 -6.74 29.29
C SER A 244 -18.95 -7.53 29.01
N ARG A 245 -19.03 -8.66 28.27
CA ARG A 245 -17.88 -9.42 27.81
C ARG A 245 -17.03 -8.57 26.87
N ASP A 246 -15.75 -8.88 26.77
CA ASP A 246 -14.85 -8.14 25.87
C ASP A 246 -15.35 -8.12 24.43
N GLY A 247 -15.90 -9.24 23.92
CA GLY A 247 -16.53 -9.32 22.60
C GLY A 247 -17.75 -8.39 22.45
N ASP A 248 -18.60 -8.29 23.50
CA ASP A 248 -19.76 -7.40 23.49
C ASP A 248 -19.34 -5.92 23.40
N ILE A 249 -18.24 -5.56 24.07
CA ILE A 249 -17.70 -4.20 24.04
C ILE A 249 -17.14 -3.88 22.65
N ILE A 250 -16.33 -4.79 22.09
CA ILE A 250 -15.73 -4.60 20.75
C ILE A 250 -16.84 -4.46 19.71
N ILE A 251 -17.83 -5.37 19.68
CA ILE A 251 -18.88 -5.33 18.65
C ILE A 251 -19.77 -4.08 18.78
N ARG A 252 -19.98 -3.58 19.99
CA ARG A 252 -20.69 -2.32 20.23
C ARG A 252 -19.97 -1.13 19.62
N LYS A 253 -18.65 -1.06 19.75
CA LYS A 253 -17.82 -0.02 19.11
C LYS A 253 -17.85 -0.13 17.59
N ILE A 254 -17.76 -1.34 17.06
CA ILE A 254 -17.85 -1.61 15.61
C ILE A 254 -19.23 -1.16 15.08
N ARG A 255 -20.31 -1.55 15.75
CA ARG A 255 -21.67 -1.14 15.36
C ARG A 255 -21.84 0.38 15.33
N ALA A 256 -21.33 1.08 16.35
CA ALA A 256 -21.34 2.54 16.38
C ALA A 256 -20.52 3.13 15.22
N PHE A 257 -19.35 2.57 14.93
CA PHE A 257 -18.51 3.00 13.81
C PHE A 257 -19.21 2.82 12.46
N LEU A 258 -19.76 1.62 12.18
CA LEU A 258 -20.45 1.32 10.92
C LEU A 258 -21.67 2.21 10.69
N LYS A 259 -22.45 2.46 11.74
CA LYS A 259 -23.62 3.34 11.67
C LYS A 259 -23.25 4.77 11.27
N HIS A 260 -22.16 5.30 11.81
CA HIS A 260 -21.70 6.67 11.49
C HIS A 260 -21.00 6.77 10.14
N LYS A 261 -20.56 5.65 9.57
CA LYS A 261 -20.02 5.60 8.20
C LYS A 261 -21.10 5.56 7.12
N ASN A 262 -22.39 5.56 7.49
CA ASN A 262 -23.53 5.52 6.58
C ASN A 262 -23.51 4.35 5.57
N LEU A 263 -22.97 3.18 5.99
CA LEU A 263 -23.03 1.99 5.17
C LEU A 263 -24.50 1.58 4.93
N PRO A 264 -24.81 0.94 3.78
CA PRO A 264 -26.09 0.26 3.58
C PRO A 264 -26.38 -0.74 4.71
N GLU A 265 -27.64 -0.82 5.15
CA GLU A 265 -28.02 -1.64 6.30
C GLU A 265 -27.70 -3.13 6.15
N ASP A 266 -27.84 -3.67 4.94
CA ASP A 266 -27.50 -5.04 4.62
C ASP A 266 -26.01 -5.32 4.83
N LYS A 267 -25.13 -4.40 4.43
CA LYS A 267 -23.71 -4.47 4.68
C LYS A 267 -23.35 -4.32 6.15
N GLN A 268 -23.98 -3.38 6.86
CA GLN A 268 -23.78 -3.24 8.31
C GLN A 268 -24.10 -4.57 9.01
N ARG A 269 -25.25 -5.17 8.70
CA ARG A 269 -25.68 -6.45 9.27
C ARG A 269 -24.73 -7.59 8.90
N PHE A 270 -24.25 -7.63 7.66
CA PHE A 270 -23.32 -8.66 7.23
C PHE A 270 -21.99 -8.56 7.99
N VAL A 271 -21.38 -7.38 8.05
CA VAL A 271 -20.13 -7.15 8.79
C VAL A 271 -20.32 -7.46 10.27
N GLU A 272 -21.39 -6.96 10.87
CA GLU A 272 -21.70 -7.19 12.28
C GLU A 272 -21.90 -8.69 12.58
N SER A 273 -22.69 -9.40 11.79
CA SER A 273 -22.94 -10.84 11.99
C SER A 273 -21.68 -11.66 11.82
N THR A 274 -20.87 -11.37 10.80
CA THR A 274 -19.61 -12.10 10.53
C THR A 274 -18.61 -11.91 11.67
N LEU A 275 -18.43 -10.67 12.13
CA LEU A 275 -17.50 -10.38 13.23
C LEU A 275 -18.05 -10.90 14.58
N SER A 276 -19.35 -10.85 14.80
CA SER A 276 -19.99 -11.39 16.00
C SER A 276 -19.79 -12.90 16.14
N ASN A 277 -19.81 -13.64 15.03
CA ASN A 277 -19.58 -15.09 15.05
C ASN A 277 -18.20 -15.46 15.63
N VAL A 278 -17.24 -14.59 15.56
CA VAL A 278 -15.90 -14.77 16.14
C VAL A 278 -15.82 -14.11 17.51
N LEU A 279 -16.16 -12.82 17.60
CA LEU A 279 -15.99 -12.02 18.82
C LEU A 279 -16.83 -12.50 20.01
N LEU A 280 -18.01 -13.10 19.76
CA LEU A 280 -18.94 -13.54 20.81
C LEU A 280 -18.80 -15.03 21.16
N GLN A 281 -17.80 -15.74 20.62
CA GLN A 281 -17.53 -17.12 21.04
C GLN A 281 -17.26 -17.17 22.54
N GLU A 282 -17.98 -18.02 23.25
CA GLU A 282 -17.85 -18.17 24.71
C GLU A 282 -16.41 -18.49 25.11
N ARG A 283 -15.76 -19.37 24.38
CA ARG A 283 -14.42 -19.85 24.63
C ARG A 283 -13.39 -18.71 24.73
N ILE A 284 -13.40 -17.76 23.79
CA ILE A 284 -12.41 -16.67 23.77
C ILE A 284 -12.74 -15.53 24.73
N ASN A 285 -13.99 -15.45 25.18
CA ASN A 285 -14.44 -14.46 26.17
C ASN A 285 -14.30 -14.95 27.62
N LYS A 286 -14.22 -16.28 27.83
CA LYS A 286 -14.09 -16.85 29.17
C LYS A 286 -12.70 -16.56 29.74
N PRO A 287 -12.61 -15.94 30.94
CA PRO A 287 -11.31 -15.70 31.57
C PRO A 287 -10.61 -16.98 31.97
N GLU A 288 -9.33 -17.08 31.64
CA GLU A 288 -8.38 -18.05 32.17
C GLU A 288 -7.30 -17.26 32.88
N ASP A 289 -6.98 -17.60 34.13
CA ASP A 289 -6.03 -16.85 34.99
C ASP A 289 -6.35 -15.35 35.11
N GLY A 290 -7.65 -15.00 35.09
CA GLY A 290 -8.13 -13.62 35.26
C GLY A 290 -8.18 -12.78 33.98
N GLU A 291 -7.81 -13.34 32.83
CA GLU A 291 -7.82 -12.64 31.55
C GLU A 291 -8.48 -13.46 30.43
N SER A 292 -9.33 -12.82 29.61
CA SER A 292 -9.92 -13.46 28.44
C SER A 292 -8.90 -13.63 27.32
N GLN A 293 -9.00 -14.70 26.54
CA GLN A 293 -8.19 -14.91 25.36
C GLN A 293 -8.37 -13.76 24.36
N LEU A 294 -9.61 -13.26 24.19
CA LEU A 294 -9.92 -12.14 23.30
C LEU A 294 -9.18 -10.85 23.71
N ARG A 295 -9.12 -10.55 25.01
CA ARG A 295 -8.40 -9.39 25.50
C ARG A 295 -6.89 -9.49 25.21
N ARG A 296 -6.27 -10.64 25.44
CA ARG A 296 -4.85 -10.87 25.12
C ARG A 296 -4.57 -10.66 23.63
N ILE A 297 -5.40 -11.25 22.76
CA ILE A 297 -5.26 -11.12 21.31
C ILE A 297 -5.43 -9.66 20.88
N PHE A 298 -6.46 -8.97 21.40
CA PHE A 298 -6.71 -7.57 21.11
C PHE A 298 -5.50 -6.69 21.50
N PHE A 299 -4.92 -6.90 22.66
CA PHE A 299 -3.75 -6.15 23.12
C PHE A 299 -2.55 -6.39 22.24
N LYS A 300 -2.26 -7.63 21.84
CA LYS A 300 -1.20 -7.96 20.88
C LYS A 300 -1.38 -7.24 19.56
N ILE A 301 -2.61 -7.24 19.01
CA ILE A 301 -2.93 -6.55 17.76
C ILE A 301 -2.67 -5.04 17.87
N ILE A 302 -3.12 -4.41 18.95
CA ILE A 302 -2.94 -2.98 19.17
C ILE A 302 -1.47 -2.62 19.37
N ASP A 303 -0.72 -3.43 20.11
CA ASP A 303 0.70 -3.18 20.39
C ASP A 303 1.55 -3.36 19.13
N ASP A 304 1.30 -4.41 18.34
CA ASP A 304 2.10 -4.70 17.16
C ASP A 304 1.69 -3.85 15.92
N LEU A 305 0.41 -3.50 15.78
CA LEU A 305 -0.11 -2.82 14.58
C LEU A 305 -0.59 -1.39 14.83
N GLY A 306 -0.95 -1.04 16.06
CA GLY A 306 -1.58 0.26 16.38
C GLY A 306 -0.79 1.46 15.88
N ILE A 307 0.54 1.38 15.96
CA ILE A 307 1.42 2.44 15.48
C ILE A 307 1.26 2.73 13.98
N TYR A 308 0.93 1.75 13.18
CA TYR A 308 0.87 1.92 11.72
C TYR A 308 -0.47 2.50 11.26
N TYR A 309 -1.59 2.03 11.79
CA TYR A 309 -2.90 2.48 11.32
C TYR A 309 -3.43 3.74 12.02
N LYS A 310 -2.99 4.03 13.25
CA LYS A 310 -3.40 5.24 13.96
C LYS A 310 -2.72 6.51 13.44
N ILE A 311 -1.48 6.44 12.98
CA ILE A 311 -0.78 7.58 12.36
C ILE A 311 -1.41 7.96 11.02
N GLY A 312 -1.96 7.01 10.29
CA GLY A 312 -2.69 7.25 9.05
C GLY A 312 -2.85 5.97 8.25
N LEU A 313 -4.09 5.64 7.94
CA LEU A 313 -4.39 4.62 6.95
C LEU A 313 -3.97 5.15 5.58
N THR A 314 -2.76 4.79 5.16
CA THR A 314 -2.33 5.01 3.78
C THR A 314 -2.75 3.83 2.92
N THR A 315 -2.89 4.05 1.63
CA THR A 315 -3.17 2.99 0.65
C THR A 315 -2.19 1.83 0.78
N ASP A 316 -0.93 2.16 1.02
CA ASP A 316 0.15 1.19 1.09
C ASP A 316 0.04 0.33 2.36
N PHE A 317 -0.35 0.93 3.50
CA PHE A 317 -0.62 0.18 4.73
C PHE A 317 -1.78 -0.80 4.56
N THR A 318 -2.94 -0.32 4.11
CA THR A 318 -4.13 -1.14 3.96
C THR A 318 -3.94 -2.22 2.91
N GLY A 319 -3.31 -1.90 1.78
CA GLY A 319 -2.99 -2.89 0.76
C GLY A 319 -2.13 -4.02 1.31
N ARG A 320 -1.06 -3.71 2.04
CA ARG A 320 -0.20 -4.72 2.65
C ARG A 320 -0.87 -5.49 3.77
N LEU A 321 -1.60 -4.80 4.64
CA LEU A 321 -2.37 -5.43 5.71
C LEU A 321 -3.30 -6.50 5.13
N PHE A 322 -4.09 -6.15 4.12
CA PHE A 322 -5.05 -7.08 3.54
C PHE A 322 -4.41 -8.16 2.68
N ASN A 323 -3.30 -7.88 2.01
CA ASN A 323 -2.51 -8.87 1.29
C ASN A 323 -1.93 -9.92 2.24
N GLU A 324 -1.37 -9.50 3.38
CA GLU A 324 -0.84 -10.40 4.38
C GLU A 324 -1.97 -11.20 5.06
N MET A 325 -3.04 -10.52 5.49
CA MET A 325 -4.21 -11.16 6.08
C MET A 325 -4.88 -12.16 5.13
N TYR A 326 -4.88 -11.86 3.83
CA TYR A 326 -5.34 -12.78 2.80
C TYR A 326 -4.52 -14.08 2.78
N SER A 327 -3.20 -13.98 2.94
CA SER A 327 -2.31 -15.14 3.01
C SER A 327 -2.61 -16.07 4.19
N TRP A 328 -3.30 -15.55 5.23
CA TRP A 328 -3.68 -16.32 6.43
C TRP A 328 -4.97 -17.14 6.26
N LEU A 329 -5.74 -16.92 5.19
CA LEU A 329 -7.05 -17.58 5.00
C LEU A 329 -6.97 -19.07 4.65
N GLY A 330 -5.75 -19.64 4.54
CA GLY A 330 -5.52 -21.08 4.44
C GLY A 330 -6.26 -21.78 3.28
N PHE A 331 -6.42 -21.10 2.15
CA PHE A 331 -7.03 -21.72 0.98
C PHE A 331 -6.24 -22.97 0.60
N SER A 332 -6.93 -24.08 0.30
CA SER A 332 -6.32 -25.32 -0.17
C SER A 332 -5.43 -25.04 -1.39
N GLN A 333 -4.35 -25.81 -1.57
CA GLN A 333 -3.38 -25.58 -2.65
C GLN A 333 -4.03 -25.46 -4.03
N ASP A 334 -5.15 -26.12 -4.27
CA ASP A 334 -5.90 -26.07 -5.52
C ASP A 334 -6.68 -24.75 -5.70
N SER A 335 -7.16 -24.14 -4.61
CA SER A 335 -7.84 -22.83 -4.65
C SER A 335 -6.86 -21.65 -4.54
N VAL A 336 -5.67 -21.86 -3.97
CA VAL A 336 -4.60 -20.84 -3.86
C VAL A 336 -3.99 -20.46 -5.20
N ASN A 337 -4.02 -21.37 -6.19
CA ASN A 337 -3.47 -21.09 -7.52
C ASN A 337 -4.29 -20.05 -8.30
N ASP A 338 -5.55 -19.80 -7.91
CA ASP A 338 -6.47 -18.93 -8.63
C ASP A 338 -6.59 -17.51 -8.08
N VAL A 339 -6.17 -17.28 -6.84
CA VAL A 339 -6.30 -15.95 -6.23
C VAL A 339 -4.92 -15.34 -6.02
N VAL A 340 -4.56 -14.49 -6.94
CA VAL A 340 -3.29 -13.75 -6.93
C VAL A 340 -3.58 -12.29 -6.63
N LEU A 341 -3.05 -11.81 -5.51
CA LEU A 341 -3.18 -10.39 -5.15
C LEU A 341 -2.28 -9.53 -6.02
N THR A 342 -2.87 -8.47 -6.57
CA THR A 342 -2.15 -7.52 -7.43
C THR A 342 -1.29 -6.59 -6.57
N PRO A 343 0.03 -6.50 -6.83
CA PRO A 343 0.87 -5.50 -6.15
C PRO A 343 0.35 -4.07 -6.35
N SER A 344 0.49 -3.21 -5.36
CA SER A 344 -0.09 -1.85 -5.37
C SER A 344 0.40 -0.99 -6.54
N TYR A 345 1.68 -1.08 -6.90
CA TYR A 345 2.23 -0.37 -8.04
C TYR A 345 1.68 -0.88 -9.39
N VAL A 346 1.38 -2.19 -9.51
CA VAL A 346 0.71 -2.76 -10.69
C VAL A 346 -0.77 -2.34 -10.73
N ALA A 347 -1.44 -2.31 -9.57
CA ALA A 347 -2.81 -1.81 -9.47
C ALA A 347 -2.90 -0.35 -9.94
N THR A 348 -1.96 0.50 -9.53
CA THR A 348 -1.86 1.89 -9.98
C THR A 348 -1.59 1.98 -11.50
N LEU A 349 -0.74 1.11 -12.04
CA LEU A 349 -0.50 1.02 -13.48
C LEU A 349 -1.79 0.71 -14.24
N LEU A 350 -2.55 -0.34 -13.84
CA LEU A 350 -3.83 -0.69 -14.48
C LEU A 350 -4.82 0.47 -14.47
N VAL A 351 -4.94 1.15 -13.34
CA VAL A 351 -5.81 2.32 -13.18
C VAL A 351 -5.44 3.44 -14.17
N ARG A 352 -4.15 3.73 -14.33
CA ARG A 352 -3.67 4.76 -15.24
C ARG A 352 -3.80 4.34 -16.70
N LEU A 353 -3.58 3.07 -17.04
CA LEU A 353 -3.80 2.51 -18.38
C LEU A 353 -5.28 2.52 -18.76
N ALA A 354 -6.19 2.23 -17.84
CA ALA A 354 -7.63 2.37 -18.01
C ALA A 354 -8.11 3.84 -18.00
N ARG A 355 -7.21 4.81 -17.94
CA ARG A 355 -7.48 6.27 -17.97
C ARG A 355 -8.46 6.75 -16.90
N ILE A 356 -8.48 6.08 -15.76
CA ILE A 356 -9.39 6.41 -14.65
C ILE A 356 -9.06 7.81 -14.11
N ASN A 357 -10.11 8.60 -13.92
CA ASN A 357 -10.07 9.96 -13.41
C ASN A 357 -11.27 10.21 -12.48
N LYS A 358 -11.39 11.42 -11.89
CA LYS A 358 -12.44 11.77 -10.93
C LYS A 358 -13.89 11.52 -11.39
N ASP A 359 -14.12 11.47 -12.71
CA ASP A 359 -15.47 11.32 -13.28
C ASP A 359 -15.75 9.89 -13.76
N SER A 360 -14.77 8.99 -13.71
CA SER A 360 -14.89 7.60 -14.15
C SER A 360 -15.83 6.79 -13.26
N HIS A 361 -16.50 5.82 -13.87
CA HIS A 361 -17.30 4.77 -13.20
C HIS A 361 -16.62 3.42 -13.44
N VAL A 362 -16.17 2.78 -12.37
CA VAL A 362 -15.22 1.66 -12.43
C VAL A 362 -15.88 0.34 -12.04
N TRP A 363 -15.71 -0.69 -12.87
CA TRP A 363 -16.05 -2.09 -12.52
C TRP A 363 -14.80 -2.94 -12.32
N ASP A 364 -14.91 -3.88 -11.36
CA ASP A 364 -13.96 -4.98 -11.12
C ASP A 364 -14.75 -6.26 -10.81
N PHE A 365 -14.72 -7.24 -11.72
CA PHE A 365 -15.56 -8.46 -11.68
C PHE A 365 -14.94 -9.63 -10.91
N ALA A 366 -13.73 -9.46 -10.38
CA ALA A 366 -13.05 -10.42 -9.51
C ALA A 366 -12.21 -9.63 -8.48
N THR A 367 -12.90 -8.86 -7.64
CA THR A 367 -12.28 -7.76 -6.90
C THR A 367 -11.32 -8.23 -5.80
N GLY A 368 -11.36 -9.51 -5.40
CA GLY A 368 -10.50 -10.03 -4.37
C GLY A 368 -10.65 -9.22 -3.07
N SER A 369 -9.54 -8.75 -2.52
CA SER A 369 -9.52 -7.84 -1.34
C SER A 369 -9.81 -6.37 -1.68
N ALA A 370 -10.31 -6.06 -2.88
CA ALA A 370 -10.56 -4.72 -3.42
C ALA A 370 -9.30 -3.85 -3.66
N GLY A 371 -8.13 -4.45 -3.83
CA GLY A 371 -6.88 -3.70 -4.03
C GLY A 371 -6.91 -2.82 -5.29
N LEU A 372 -7.48 -3.29 -6.40
CA LEU A 372 -7.64 -2.52 -7.64
C LEU A 372 -8.61 -1.34 -7.46
N LEU A 373 -9.74 -1.56 -6.77
CA LEU A 373 -10.72 -0.50 -6.51
C LEU A 373 -10.18 0.57 -5.56
N VAL A 374 -9.37 0.17 -4.57
CA VAL A 374 -8.66 1.12 -3.69
C VAL A 374 -7.69 1.97 -4.50
N ALA A 375 -6.92 1.37 -5.41
CA ALA A 375 -6.03 2.11 -6.31
C ALA A 375 -6.81 3.08 -7.22
N ALA A 376 -7.94 2.64 -7.79
CA ALA A 376 -8.83 3.48 -8.58
C ALA A 376 -9.37 4.66 -7.76
N MET A 377 -9.90 4.41 -6.58
CA MET A 377 -10.40 5.45 -5.67
C MET A 377 -9.34 6.52 -5.38
N ASN A 378 -8.10 6.10 -5.11
CA ASN A 378 -7.02 7.04 -4.79
C ASN A 378 -6.63 7.91 -5.99
N GLU A 379 -6.54 7.35 -7.20
CA GLU A 379 -6.26 8.13 -8.41
C GLU A 379 -7.39 9.12 -8.69
N MET A 380 -8.67 8.69 -8.52
CA MET A 380 -9.84 9.56 -8.67
C MET A 380 -9.86 10.71 -7.65
N LEU A 381 -9.55 10.42 -6.37
CA LEU A 381 -9.44 11.44 -5.32
C LEU A 381 -8.27 12.39 -5.55
N ALA A 382 -7.13 11.89 -6.04
CA ALA A 382 -5.97 12.71 -6.38
C ALA A 382 -6.29 13.66 -7.55
N ASP A 383 -6.97 13.15 -8.59
CA ASP A 383 -7.41 13.98 -9.72
C ASP A 383 -8.46 15.03 -9.29
N ALA A 384 -9.42 14.67 -8.44
CA ALA A 384 -10.40 15.60 -7.88
C ALA A 384 -9.71 16.75 -7.11
N LYS A 385 -8.73 16.42 -6.24
CA LYS A 385 -7.95 17.42 -5.49
C LYS A 385 -7.15 18.35 -6.39
N LYS A 386 -6.61 17.82 -7.48
CA LYS A 386 -5.86 18.62 -8.46
C LYS A 386 -6.76 19.54 -9.28
N SER A 387 -7.96 19.06 -9.64
CA SER A 387 -8.87 19.72 -10.60
C SER A 387 -9.86 20.67 -9.93
N ILE A 388 -10.35 20.35 -8.72
CA ILE A 388 -11.42 21.09 -8.04
C ILE A 388 -10.81 22.02 -6.99
N LYS A 389 -11.01 23.32 -7.19
CA LYS A 389 -10.46 24.36 -6.29
C LYS A 389 -11.38 24.74 -5.13
N SER A 390 -12.69 24.52 -5.27
CA SER A 390 -13.69 24.80 -4.23
C SER A 390 -13.70 23.70 -3.17
N PRO A 391 -13.43 23.99 -1.88
CA PRO A 391 -13.44 22.97 -0.84
C PRO A 391 -14.78 22.25 -0.69
N LYS A 392 -15.89 22.98 -0.89
CA LYS A 392 -17.25 22.41 -0.82
C LYS A 392 -17.49 21.40 -1.95
N ASP A 393 -17.12 21.78 -3.18
CA ASP A 393 -17.31 20.93 -4.35
C ASP A 393 -16.37 19.72 -4.30
N LEU A 394 -15.14 19.90 -3.78
CA LEU A 394 -14.20 18.82 -3.55
C LEU A 394 -14.77 17.79 -2.56
N THR A 395 -15.27 18.25 -1.40
CA THR A 395 -15.89 17.36 -0.41
C THR A 395 -17.07 16.59 -0.99
N HIS A 396 -17.91 17.27 -1.79
CA HIS A 396 -19.05 16.62 -2.46
C HIS A 396 -18.56 15.57 -3.46
N LYS A 397 -17.54 15.89 -4.29
CA LYS A 397 -16.98 14.97 -5.29
C LYS A 397 -16.28 13.77 -4.64
N GLU A 398 -15.54 13.97 -3.55
CA GLU A 398 -14.94 12.89 -2.79
C GLU A 398 -16.00 11.92 -2.23
N ALA A 399 -17.13 12.45 -1.74
CA ALA A 399 -18.25 11.62 -1.28
C ALA A 399 -18.92 10.87 -2.44
N GLU A 400 -19.09 11.51 -3.60
CA GLU A 400 -19.66 10.90 -4.81
C GLU A 400 -18.78 9.75 -5.34
N ILE A 401 -17.46 9.96 -5.46
CA ILE A 401 -16.49 8.94 -5.88
C ILE A 401 -16.65 7.69 -5.00
N LYS A 402 -16.64 7.88 -3.69
CA LYS A 402 -16.73 6.80 -2.72
C LYS A 402 -18.07 6.06 -2.77
N ALA A 403 -19.18 6.79 -2.91
CA ALA A 403 -20.51 6.20 -2.81
C ALA A 403 -21.05 5.60 -4.11
N LYS A 404 -20.64 6.12 -5.28
CA LYS A 404 -21.39 5.90 -6.53
C LYS A 404 -20.55 5.52 -7.73
N GLN A 405 -19.23 5.58 -7.67
CA GLN A 405 -18.39 5.43 -8.87
C GLN A 405 -17.55 4.15 -8.89
N LEU A 406 -17.60 3.33 -7.84
CA LEU A 406 -16.85 2.08 -7.73
C LEU A 406 -17.79 0.90 -7.54
N LEU A 407 -17.58 -0.19 -8.29
CA LEU A 407 -18.31 -1.45 -8.12
C LEU A 407 -17.33 -2.62 -8.24
N GLY A 408 -17.34 -3.49 -7.22
CA GLY A 408 -16.59 -4.73 -7.18
C GLY A 408 -17.49 -5.94 -6.95
N ILE A 409 -17.11 -7.07 -7.53
CA ILE A 409 -17.82 -8.33 -7.34
C ILE A 409 -16.83 -9.39 -6.87
N GLU A 410 -17.19 -10.10 -5.80
CA GLU A 410 -16.40 -11.19 -5.24
C GLU A 410 -17.32 -12.36 -4.87
N ILE A 411 -16.99 -13.54 -5.38
CA ILE A 411 -17.81 -14.73 -5.20
C ILE A 411 -17.58 -15.40 -3.83
N LEU A 412 -16.35 -15.35 -3.31
CA LEU A 412 -15.97 -16.00 -2.06
C LEU A 412 -16.35 -15.12 -0.85
N PRO A 413 -17.25 -15.57 0.06
CA PRO A 413 -17.74 -14.73 1.17
C PRO A 413 -16.63 -14.23 2.10
N SER A 414 -15.59 -15.04 2.38
CA SER A 414 -14.46 -14.63 3.22
C SER A 414 -13.62 -13.53 2.57
N VAL A 415 -13.42 -13.63 1.26
CA VAL A 415 -12.67 -12.62 0.48
C VAL A 415 -13.50 -11.35 0.29
N TYR A 416 -14.81 -11.50 0.02
CA TYR A 416 -15.76 -10.39 0.01
C TYR A 416 -15.73 -9.61 1.33
N MET A 417 -15.68 -10.29 2.48
CA MET A 417 -15.56 -9.62 3.77
C MET A 417 -14.28 -8.80 3.87
N LEU A 418 -13.15 -9.33 3.36
CA LEU A 418 -11.90 -8.56 3.30
C LEU A 418 -12.03 -7.33 2.40
N ALA A 419 -12.67 -7.46 1.24
CA ALA A 419 -12.93 -6.33 0.35
C ALA A 419 -13.74 -5.23 1.03
N VAL A 420 -14.84 -5.61 1.68
CA VAL A 420 -15.69 -4.66 2.43
C VAL A 420 -14.89 -3.96 3.54
N LEU A 421 -14.12 -4.71 4.33
CA LEU A 421 -13.29 -4.17 5.41
C LEU A 421 -12.20 -3.23 4.88
N ASN A 422 -11.55 -3.60 3.77
CA ASN A 422 -10.55 -2.76 3.13
C ASN A 422 -11.14 -1.41 2.70
N MET A 423 -12.27 -1.44 2.01
CA MET A 423 -12.95 -0.23 1.57
C MET A 423 -13.41 0.64 2.75
N ILE A 424 -13.94 0.04 3.82
CA ILE A 424 -14.32 0.76 5.06
C ILE A 424 -13.10 1.47 5.67
N LEU A 425 -11.98 0.78 5.79
CA LEU A 425 -10.76 1.32 6.37
C LEU A 425 -10.15 2.44 5.52
N MET A 426 -10.27 2.34 4.20
CA MET A 426 -9.87 3.41 3.28
C MET A 426 -10.84 4.61 3.25
N GLY A 427 -11.84 4.59 4.12
CA GLY A 427 -12.79 5.68 4.28
C GLY A 427 -13.95 5.65 3.28
N ASP A 428 -14.08 4.55 2.56
CA ASP A 428 -15.22 4.25 1.70
C ASP A 428 -16.08 3.16 2.33
N GLY A 429 -17.09 3.54 3.07
CA GLY A 429 -18.06 2.61 3.64
C GLY A 429 -19.25 2.31 2.74
N SER A 430 -19.39 3.01 1.62
CA SER A 430 -20.60 2.99 0.79
C SER A 430 -20.38 2.36 -0.59
N SER A 431 -19.17 1.91 -0.91
CA SER A 431 -18.89 1.30 -2.22
C SER A 431 -19.77 0.09 -2.52
N ASN A 432 -20.04 -0.09 -3.79
CA ASN A 432 -20.87 -1.18 -4.28
C ASN A 432 -20.03 -2.46 -4.42
N ILE A 433 -19.61 -3.05 -3.30
CA ILE A 433 -19.03 -4.41 -3.31
C ILE A 433 -20.17 -5.42 -3.17
N LEU A 434 -20.24 -6.38 -4.09
CA LEU A 434 -21.29 -7.40 -4.18
C LEU A 434 -20.72 -8.80 -3.97
N ASN A 435 -21.35 -9.60 -3.10
CA ASN A 435 -21.03 -11.02 -2.98
C ASN A 435 -21.92 -11.82 -3.94
N LYS A 436 -21.43 -12.04 -5.16
CA LYS A 436 -22.15 -12.70 -6.26
C LYS A 436 -21.19 -13.38 -7.22
N ASP A 437 -21.74 -14.29 -8.03
CA ASP A 437 -21.07 -14.78 -9.24
C ASP A 437 -21.21 -13.72 -10.35
N SER A 438 -20.14 -13.01 -10.68
CA SER A 438 -20.16 -11.96 -11.70
C SER A 438 -20.54 -12.46 -13.10
N LEU A 439 -20.24 -13.72 -13.41
CA LEU A 439 -20.54 -14.30 -14.71
C LEU A 439 -22.01 -14.69 -14.85
N LYS A 440 -22.67 -15.14 -13.78
CA LYS A 440 -24.04 -15.68 -13.81
C LYS A 440 -25.09 -14.70 -13.30
N GLU A 441 -24.75 -13.92 -12.25
CA GLU A 441 -25.73 -13.15 -11.49
C GLU A 441 -25.64 -11.63 -11.74
N PHE A 442 -24.56 -11.16 -12.36
CA PHE A 442 -24.43 -9.73 -12.65
C PHE A 442 -25.21 -9.35 -13.93
N ASP A 443 -26.03 -8.33 -13.78
CA ASP A 443 -26.88 -7.74 -14.80
C ASP A 443 -26.63 -6.23 -14.82
N SER A 444 -26.13 -5.72 -15.94
CA SER A 444 -25.82 -4.30 -16.09
C SER A 444 -27.03 -3.37 -16.04
N GLU A 445 -28.23 -3.88 -16.38
CA GLU A 445 -29.46 -3.09 -16.29
C GLU A 445 -29.89 -2.84 -14.86
N LYS A 446 -29.46 -3.72 -13.93
CA LYS A 446 -29.71 -3.61 -12.47
C LYS A 446 -28.53 -3.04 -11.69
N ALA A 447 -27.43 -2.75 -12.40
CA ALA A 447 -26.25 -2.17 -11.77
C ALA A 447 -26.53 -0.72 -11.33
N PRO A 448 -25.89 -0.24 -10.26
CA PRO A 448 -26.08 1.16 -9.82
C PRO A 448 -25.61 2.18 -10.85
N PHE A 449 -24.73 1.78 -11.77
CA PHE A 449 -24.22 2.57 -12.88
C PHE A 449 -23.63 1.68 -13.99
N LEU A 450 -23.54 2.21 -15.20
CA LEU A 450 -22.74 1.62 -16.27
C LEU A 450 -21.30 2.13 -16.16
N ALA A 451 -20.34 1.21 -16.30
CA ALA A 451 -18.93 1.58 -16.24
C ALA A 451 -18.45 2.22 -17.56
N ASP A 452 -17.51 3.15 -17.42
CA ASP A 452 -16.66 3.67 -18.49
C ASP A 452 -15.18 3.30 -18.26
N ALA A 453 -14.89 2.61 -17.16
CA ALA A 453 -13.59 2.04 -16.89
C ALA A 453 -13.73 0.62 -16.31
N PHE A 454 -12.88 -0.30 -16.78
CA PHE A 454 -12.82 -1.68 -16.30
C PHE A 454 -11.38 -2.05 -15.96
N ILE A 455 -11.17 -2.57 -14.78
CA ILE A 455 -9.87 -3.07 -14.31
C ILE A 455 -10.06 -4.47 -13.76
N LEU A 456 -9.10 -5.37 -14.02
CA LEU A 456 -9.27 -6.76 -13.63
C LEU A 456 -7.93 -7.48 -13.46
N ASN A 457 -7.87 -8.34 -12.46
CA ASN A 457 -6.96 -9.47 -12.36
C ASN A 457 -7.82 -10.74 -12.12
N PRO A 458 -8.22 -11.47 -13.18
CA PRO A 458 -9.15 -12.58 -13.08
C PRO A 458 -8.50 -13.85 -12.53
N PRO A 459 -9.29 -14.84 -12.03
CA PRO A 459 -8.78 -16.17 -11.76
C PRO A 459 -8.36 -16.85 -13.07
N TYR A 460 -7.09 -17.27 -13.15
CA TYR A 460 -6.47 -17.79 -14.39
C TYR A 460 -6.97 -19.19 -14.79
N SER A 461 -7.59 -19.95 -13.86
CA SER A 461 -8.25 -21.24 -14.14
C SER A 461 -9.59 -21.09 -14.84
N ALA A 462 -10.19 -19.90 -14.84
CA ALA A 462 -11.49 -19.66 -15.48
C ALA A 462 -11.43 -19.86 -17.00
N SER A 463 -12.59 -20.01 -17.63
CA SER A 463 -12.72 -20.28 -19.05
C SER A 463 -11.99 -19.23 -19.90
N GLY A 464 -11.30 -19.71 -20.95
CA GLY A 464 -10.46 -18.84 -21.77
C GLY A 464 -9.30 -18.22 -20.98
N ASN A 465 -8.77 -18.92 -19.98
CA ASN A 465 -7.70 -18.43 -19.10
C ASN A 465 -8.07 -17.10 -18.38
N GLY A 466 -9.36 -16.92 -18.04
CA GLY A 466 -9.89 -15.72 -17.42
C GLY A 466 -10.56 -14.73 -18.38
N MET A 467 -10.39 -14.88 -19.69
CA MET A 467 -10.97 -13.96 -20.68
C MET A 467 -12.50 -13.92 -20.70
N VAL A 468 -13.17 -14.94 -20.16
CA VAL A 468 -14.63 -14.94 -19.96
C VAL A 468 -15.12 -13.73 -19.13
N PHE A 469 -14.36 -13.28 -18.13
CA PHE A 469 -14.69 -12.10 -17.34
C PHE A 469 -14.52 -10.81 -18.15
N VAL A 470 -13.49 -10.75 -18.99
CA VAL A 470 -13.21 -9.60 -19.85
C VAL A 470 -14.32 -9.46 -20.88
N GLU A 471 -14.64 -10.53 -21.59
CA GLU A 471 -15.71 -10.54 -22.59
C GLU A 471 -17.06 -10.15 -21.96
N LYS A 472 -17.40 -10.73 -20.80
CA LYS A 472 -18.64 -10.39 -20.07
C LYS A 472 -18.72 -8.92 -19.71
N ALA A 473 -17.65 -8.34 -19.16
CA ALA A 473 -17.65 -6.94 -18.74
C ALA A 473 -17.69 -6.00 -19.93
N LEU A 474 -16.79 -6.19 -20.92
CA LEU A 474 -16.70 -5.27 -22.05
C LEU A 474 -17.96 -5.29 -22.92
N SER A 475 -18.64 -6.46 -23.05
CA SER A 475 -19.92 -6.55 -23.80
C SER A 475 -21.06 -5.75 -23.16
N MET A 476 -20.95 -5.41 -21.88
CA MET A 476 -21.94 -4.62 -21.13
C MET A 476 -21.60 -3.13 -21.07
N MET A 477 -20.38 -2.73 -21.44
CA MET A 477 -19.96 -1.34 -21.48
C MET A 477 -20.27 -0.71 -22.83
N ASN A 478 -20.79 0.51 -22.83
CA ASN A 478 -21.08 1.25 -24.06
C ASN A 478 -19.84 1.93 -24.64
N ARG A 479 -18.91 2.36 -23.79
CA ARG A 479 -17.69 3.08 -24.15
C ARG A 479 -16.72 3.10 -22.97
N GLY A 480 -15.48 3.48 -23.22
CA GLY A 480 -14.50 3.73 -22.18
C GLY A 480 -13.20 2.96 -22.41
N TYR A 481 -12.49 2.66 -21.31
CA TYR A 481 -11.21 1.97 -21.37
C TYR A 481 -11.16 0.82 -20.37
N ALA A 482 -10.39 -0.21 -20.74
CA ALA A 482 -10.15 -1.33 -19.85
C ALA A 482 -8.66 -1.66 -19.80
N ALA A 483 -8.18 -2.10 -18.62
CA ALA A 483 -6.85 -2.63 -18.44
C ALA A 483 -6.92 -3.90 -17.58
N VAL A 484 -6.41 -5.01 -18.11
CA VAL A 484 -6.54 -6.33 -17.51
C VAL A 484 -5.17 -6.98 -17.43
N ILE A 485 -4.77 -7.40 -16.22
CA ILE A 485 -3.56 -8.23 -16.06
C ILE A 485 -3.95 -9.69 -15.99
N ILE A 486 -3.31 -10.50 -16.85
CA ILE A 486 -3.74 -11.88 -17.05
C ILE A 486 -2.55 -12.75 -17.49
N GLN A 487 -2.64 -14.07 -17.38
CA GLN A 487 -1.60 -14.97 -17.86
C GLN A 487 -1.42 -14.87 -19.39
N GLY A 488 -0.19 -15.01 -19.89
CA GLY A 488 0.12 -14.84 -21.30
C GLY A 488 -0.60 -15.79 -22.25
N SER A 489 -0.99 -16.98 -21.79
CA SER A 489 -1.79 -17.91 -22.57
C SER A 489 -3.22 -17.39 -22.90
N ALA A 490 -3.64 -16.28 -22.29
CA ALA A 490 -4.89 -15.60 -22.64
C ALA A 490 -4.83 -14.82 -23.98
N GLY A 491 -3.64 -14.57 -24.49
CA GLY A 491 -3.45 -13.96 -25.84
C GLY A 491 -3.60 -14.95 -27.00
N SER A 492 -3.87 -16.24 -26.73
CA SER A 492 -3.92 -17.30 -27.75
C SER A 492 -4.68 -18.54 -27.27
N GLY A 493 -4.68 -19.58 -28.06
CA GLY A 493 -5.15 -20.92 -27.71
C GLY A 493 -6.60 -20.97 -27.22
N LYS A 494 -6.83 -21.41 -25.97
CA LYS A 494 -8.20 -21.57 -25.40
C LYS A 494 -8.97 -20.26 -25.25
N ALA A 495 -8.30 -19.13 -25.30
CA ALA A 495 -8.92 -17.81 -25.19
C ALA A 495 -9.34 -17.23 -26.55
N ALA A 496 -8.87 -17.78 -27.68
CA ALA A 496 -9.06 -17.20 -29.01
C ALA A 496 -10.53 -16.89 -29.34
N ASP A 497 -11.48 -17.75 -28.93
CA ASP A 497 -12.91 -17.50 -29.15
C ASP A 497 -13.43 -16.29 -28.37
N TYR A 498 -12.96 -16.11 -27.13
CA TYR A 498 -13.28 -14.93 -26.32
C TYR A 498 -12.65 -13.67 -26.92
N ASN A 499 -11.39 -13.76 -27.34
CA ASN A 499 -10.65 -12.66 -27.94
C ASN A 499 -11.34 -12.14 -29.20
N ARG A 500 -11.78 -13.04 -30.11
CA ARG A 500 -12.56 -12.65 -31.30
C ARG A 500 -13.84 -11.92 -30.94
N ARG A 501 -14.61 -12.41 -29.96
CA ARG A 501 -15.86 -11.74 -29.54
C ARG A 501 -15.60 -10.38 -28.90
N ILE A 502 -14.53 -10.23 -28.11
CA ILE A 502 -14.12 -8.94 -27.54
C ILE A 502 -13.85 -7.93 -28.65
N LEU A 503 -13.11 -8.34 -29.69
CA LEU A 503 -12.72 -7.44 -30.79
C LEU A 503 -13.91 -7.00 -31.68
N THR A 504 -15.09 -7.63 -31.56
CA THR A 504 -16.27 -7.17 -32.27
C THR A 504 -16.82 -5.82 -31.78
N HIS A 505 -16.45 -5.38 -30.58
CA HIS A 505 -16.94 -4.14 -29.96
C HIS A 505 -15.89 -3.40 -29.11
N SER A 506 -14.65 -3.89 -29.10
CA SER A 506 -13.54 -3.28 -28.39
C SER A 506 -12.26 -3.34 -29.22
N THR A 507 -11.48 -2.26 -29.19
CA THR A 507 -10.18 -2.18 -29.85
C THR A 507 -9.08 -2.53 -28.85
N LEU A 508 -8.20 -3.49 -29.16
CA LEU A 508 -6.97 -3.74 -28.41
C LEU A 508 -5.98 -2.61 -28.72
N LEU A 509 -5.56 -1.86 -27.70
CA LEU A 509 -4.63 -0.72 -27.84
C LEU A 509 -3.20 -1.12 -27.55
N ALA A 510 -3.00 -2.01 -26.56
CA ALA A 510 -1.67 -2.45 -26.17
C ALA A 510 -1.69 -3.87 -25.59
N SER A 511 -0.58 -4.56 -25.81
CA SER A 511 -0.22 -5.84 -25.20
C SER A 511 1.16 -5.69 -24.54
N ILE A 512 1.20 -5.75 -23.21
CA ILE A 512 2.38 -5.45 -22.41
C ILE A 512 2.80 -6.71 -21.69
N LYS A 513 3.99 -7.21 -22.00
CA LYS A 513 4.59 -8.36 -21.32
C LYS A 513 5.22 -7.93 -20.01
N MET A 514 4.77 -8.50 -18.88
CA MET A 514 5.20 -8.11 -17.54
C MET A 514 6.32 -9.01 -17.02
N PRO A 515 7.07 -8.60 -15.97
CA PRO A 515 8.08 -9.46 -15.34
C PRO A 515 7.49 -10.80 -14.87
N ILE A 516 8.26 -11.88 -15.05
CA ILE A 516 7.81 -13.23 -14.67
C ILE A 516 7.71 -13.42 -13.16
N ASP A 517 8.46 -12.64 -12.40
CA ASP A 517 8.51 -12.64 -10.94
C ASP A 517 7.56 -11.63 -10.28
N LEU A 518 6.62 -11.06 -11.05
CA LEU A 518 5.68 -10.04 -10.60
C LEU A 518 4.83 -10.51 -9.40
N PHE A 519 4.44 -11.80 -9.41
CA PHE A 519 3.63 -12.42 -8.38
C PHE A 519 4.44 -13.41 -7.53
N LEU A 520 5.47 -12.91 -6.84
CA LEU A 520 6.40 -13.71 -6.04
C LEU A 520 5.68 -14.60 -4.99
N GLY A 521 6.14 -15.86 -4.89
CA GLY A 521 5.64 -16.84 -3.93
C GLY A 521 4.50 -17.74 -4.44
N LYS A 522 3.97 -17.46 -5.62
CA LYS A 522 3.05 -18.30 -6.39
C LYS A 522 3.71 -18.64 -7.74
N ALA A 523 3.22 -19.62 -8.48
CA ALA A 523 3.85 -20.10 -9.71
C ALA A 523 4.38 -18.97 -10.58
N SER A 524 5.60 -19.12 -11.12
CA SER A 524 6.19 -18.19 -12.10
C SER A 524 5.39 -18.24 -13.40
N VAL A 525 4.31 -17.47 -13.47
CA VAL A 525 3.44 -17.38 -14.63
C VAL A 525 3.75 -16.09 -15.36
N GLN A 526 4.10 -16.20 -16.64
CA GLN A 526 4.25 -15.03 -17.50
C GLN A 526 2.90 -14.33 -17.64
N THR A 527 2.82 -13.09 -17.20
CA THR A 527 1.62 -12.27 -17.31
C THR A 527 1.77 -11.17 -18.36
N TYR A 528 0.64 -10.76 -18.89
CA TYR A 528 0.49 -9.63 -19.82
C TYR A 528 -0.57 -8.67 -19.29
N ILE A 529 -0.44 -7.40 -19.63
CA ILE A 529 -1.51 -6.42 -19.49
C ILE A 529 -2.07 -6.13 -20.88
N TYR A 530 -3.38 -6.36 -21.04
CA TYR A 530 -4.11 -5.95 -22.24
C TYR A 530 -4.89 -4.68 -21.94
N VAL A 531 -4.76 -3.69 -22.85
CA VAL A 531 -5.44 -2.40 -22.74
C VAL A 531 -6.42 -2.25 -23.89
N PHE A 532 -7.66 -1.92 -23.57
CA PHE A 532 -8.74 -1.83 -24.56
C PHE A 532 -9.38 -0.43 -24.57
N ARG A 533 -9.83 -0.02 -25.75
CA ARG A 533 -10.85 1.00 -25.94
C ARG A 533 -12.17 0.29 -26.23
N VAL A 534 -13.20 0.57 -25.43
CA VAL A 534 -14.50 -0.08 -25.50
C VAL A 534 -15.48 0.76 -26.28
N GLY A 535 -16.38 0.12 -27.05
CA GLY A 535 -17.42 0.77 -27.86
C GLY A 535 -17.06 0.91 -29.31
N GLU A 536 -15.88 0.46 -29.73
CA GLU A 536 -15.44 0.48 -31.15
C GLU A 536 -14.81 -0.87 -31.50
N ALA A 537 -15.27 -1.51 -32.56
CA ALA A 537 -14.70 -2.77 -33.04
C ALA A 537 -13.24 -2.57 -33.47
N HIS A 538 -12.41 -3.60 -33.29
CA HIS A 538 -11.05 -3.61 -33.79
C HIS A 538 -11.03 -3.91 -35.31
N HIS A 539 -10.36 -3.08 -36.08
CA HIS A 539 -10.17 -3.25 -37.52
C HIS A 539 -8.74 -3.80 -37.79
N SER A 540 -8.56 -4.45 -38.91
CA SER A 540 -7.28 -5.08 -39.31
C SER A 540 -6.10 -4.10 -39.46
N ASP A 541 -6.39 -2.82 -39.61
CA ASP A 541 -5.43 -1.71 -39.73
C ASP A 541 -5.24 -0.93 -38.41
N ASP A 542 -5.99 -1.29 -37.36
CA ASP A 542 -5.80 -0.69 -36.04
C ASP A 542 -4.43 -1.09 -35.45
N VAL A 543 -3.70 -0.07 -35.02
CA VAL A 543 -2.36 -0.25 -34.43
C VAL A 543 -2.47 -0.73 -33.00
N VAL A 544 -1.79 -1.82 -32.69
CA VAL A 544 -1.55 -2.36 -31.36
C VAL A 544 -0.12 -2.09 -30.94
N ARG A 545 0.07 -1.61 -29.73
CA ARG A 545 1.41 -1.39 -29.12
C ARG A 545 1.82 -2.63 -28.36
N PHE A 546 2.90 -3.26 -28.81
CA PHE A 546 3.51 -4.42 -28.16
C PHE A 546 4.73 -3.96 -27.38
N ILE A 547 4.75 -4.25 -26.07
CA ILE A 547 5.78 -3.75 -25.16
C ILE A 547 6.33 -4.90 -24.34
N ASP A 548 7.64 -5.14 -24.41
CA ASP A 548 8.32 -6.03 -23.47
C ASP A 548 8.76 -5.21 -22.23
N PHE A 549 8.00 -5.33 -21.17
CA PHE A 549 8.25 -4.63 -19.91
C PHE A 549 8.81 -5.57 -18.83
N THR A 550 9.49 -6.63 -19.24
CA THR A 550 10.10 -7.60 -18.31
C THR A 550 11.21 -6.99 -17.46
N GLU A 551 11.92 -5.99 -17.98
CA GLU A 551 12.93 -5.18 -17.27
C GLU A 551 12.27 -3.90 -16.73
N ASP A 552 11.43 -4.03 -15.70
CA ASP A 552 10.61 -2.94 -15.17
C ASP A 552 11.33 -2.01 -14.18
N GLY A 553 12.62 -2.25 -13.93
CA GLY A 553 13.44 -1.45 -13.01
C GLY A 553 13.38 -1.87 -11.55
N TYR A 554 12.50 -2.82 -11.17
CA TYR A 554 12.46 -3.36 -9.83
C TYR A 554 13.23 -4.66 -9.68
N ALA A 555 14.07 -4.74 -8.63
CA ALA A 555 14.60 -6.02 -8.15
C ALA A 555 13.68 -6.58 -7.04
N ARG A 556 13.28 -7.84 -7.22
CA ARG A 556 12.44 -8.59 -6.29
C ARG A 556 13.26 -9.69 -5.64
N SER A 557 13.44 -9.68 -4.32
CA SER A 557 14.20 -10.71 -3.62
C SER A 557 13.27 -11.75 -2.97
N ASN A 558 13.50 -13.02 -3.36
CA ASN A 558 12.77 -14.17 -2.84
C ASN A 558 13.51 -14.76 -1.63
N ARG A 559 13.36 -14.20 -0.44
CA ARG A 559 13.75 -14.85 0.81
C ARG A 559 12.50 -15.44 1.46
N LYS A 560 12.46 -16.75 1.62
CA LYS A 560 11.34 -17.59 2.15
C LYS A 560 10.67 -17.13 3.47
N LYS A 561 11.07 -16.01 4.07
CA LYS A 561 10.55 -15.48 5.35
C LYS A 561 10.48 -13.95 5.41
N ALA A 562 10.77 -13.24 4.35
CA ALA A 562 10.64 -11.78 4.32
C ALA A 562 9.63 -11.40 3.24
N SER A 563 8.74 -10.47 3.54
CA SER A 563 7.97 -9.73 2.56
C SER A 563 8.87 -9.34 1.40
N VAL A 564 8.32 -9.41 0.20
CA VAL A 564 9.02 -9.05 -1.03
C VAL A 564 9.70 -7.69 -0.84
N ASN A 565 11.03 -7.69 -0.70
CA ASN A 565 11.78 -6.45 -0.74
C ASN A 565 11.85 -6.00 -2.19
N LEU A 566 10.88 -5.16 -2.55
CA LEU A 566 10.89 -4.44 -3.81
C LEU A 566 11.94 -3.32 -3.71
N ARG A 567 12.92 -3.31 -4.58
CA ARG A 567 13.91 -2.24 -4.64
C ARG A 567 13.93 -1.64 -6.03
N ASP A 568 13.80 -0.33 -6.11
CA ASP A 568 14.09 0.41 -7.34
C ASP A 568 15.60 0.33 -7.59
N VAL A 569 15.98 -0.35 -8.66
CA VAL A 569 17.38 -0.54 -9.07
C VAL A 569 17.69 0.17 -10.37
N ASP A 570 16.67 0.51 -11.16
CA ASP A 570 16.82 1.18 -12.45
C ASP A 570 15.56 2.00 -12.80
N HIS A 571 15.38 3.13 -12.13
CA HIS A 571 14.33 4.13 -12.47
C HIS A 571 12.92 3.51 -12.62
N ALA A 572 12.55 2.60 -11.73
CA ALA A 572 11.29 1.86 -11.85
C ALA A 572 10.05 2.78 -11.88
N ALA A 573 10.00 3.79 -11.01
CA ALA A 573 8.88 4.72 -10.98
C ALA A 573 8.71 5.49 -12.31
N GLU A 574 9.83 5.93 -12.88
CA GLU A 574 9.87 6.63 -14.17
C GLU A 574 9.52 5.70 -15.32
N ARG A 575 10.00 4.43 -15.30
CA ARG A 575 9.63 3.40 -16.29
C ARG A 575 8.14 3.13 -16.31
N TYR A 576 7.51 2.99 -15.14
CA TYR A 576 6.06 2.80 -15.02
C TYR A 576 5.28 4.02 -15.50
N ALA A 577 5.76 5.24 -15.27
CA ALA A 577 5.16 6.45 -15.79
C ALA A 577 5.27 6.53 -17.33
N GLU A 578 6.48 6.27 -17.86
CA GLU A 578 6.74 6.26 -19.32
C GLU A 578 5.91 5.18 -20.02
N LEU A 579 5.72 4.00 -19.41
CA LEU A 579 4.86 2.96 -19.98
C LEU A 579 3.43 3.45 -20.24
N VAL A 580 2.87 4.21 -19.31
CA VAL A 580 1.52 4.82 -19.51
C VAL A 580 1.53 5.79 -20.67
N ASP A 581 2.58 6.60 -20.80
CA ASP A 581 2.70 7.58 -21.89
C ASP A 581 2.92 6.89 -23.25
N VAL A 582 3.73 5.84 -23.29
CA VAL A 582 3.95 5.02 -24.51
C VAL A 582 2.65 4.38 -24.98
N VAL A 583 1.85 3.81 -24.07
CA VAL A 583 0.54 3.24 -24.41
C VAL A 583 -0.42 4.31 -24.95
N ARG A 584 -0.33 5.55 -24.48
CA ARG A 584 -1.20 6.65 -24.90
C ARG A 584 -0.77 7.34 -26.19
N TYR A 585 0.54 7.57 -26.33
CA TYR A 585 1.09 8.51 -27.33
C TYR A 585 2.11 7.87 -28.28
N GLY A 586 2.49 6.59 -28.07
CA GLY A 586 3.54 5.91 -28.86
C GLY A 586 4.96 6.29 -28.40
N ASP A 587 5.92 5.99 -29.25
CA ASP A 587 7.37 6.01 -28.97
C ASP A 587 8.03 7.40 -29.01
N LYS A 588 7.29 8.47 -29.13
CA LYS A 588 7.83 9.82 -29.41
C LYS A 588 8.84 10.33 -28.36
N ASN A 589 8.83 9.77 -27.15
CA ASN A 589 9.64 10.23 -26.04
C ASN A 589 10.12 9.05 -25.15
N LEU A 590 10.72 8.02 -25.75
CA LEU A 590 11.32 6.91 -25.00
C LEU A 590 12.62 7.39 -24.30
N HIS A 591 12.70 7.21 -22.99
CA HIS A 591 13.90 7.52 -22.19
C HIS A 591 14.38 6.32 -21.37
N TYR A 592 13.46 5.53 -20.81
CA TYR A 592 13.74 4.39 -19.93
C TYR A 592 13.38 3.05 -20.58
N ILE A 593 12.34 3.01 -21.42
CA ILE A 593 11.99 1.84 -22.22
C ILE A 593 12.87 1.85 -23.46
N ARG A 594 13.55 0.73 -23.71
CA ARG A 594 14.47 0.61 -24.85
C ARG A 594 13.66 0.53 -26.16
N PRO A 595 14.16 1.12 -27.27
CA PRO A 595 13.47 1.04 -28.55
C PRO A 595 13.19 -0.40 -29.03
N GLU A 596 14.07 -1.36 -28.71
CA GLU A 596 13.88 -2.77 -29.04
C GLU A 596 12.78 -3.48 -28.26
N ASP A 597 12.36 -2.91 -27.11
CA ASP A 597 11.30 -3.46 -26.27
C ASP A 597 9.91 -2.94 -26.67
N PHE A 598 9.83 -2.09 -27.69
CA PHE A 598 8.60 -1.49 -28.19
C PHE A 598 8.47 -1.64 -29.72
N PHE A 599 7.29 -2.04 -30.18
CA PHE A 599 6.94 -1.91 -31.59
C PHE A 599 5.43 -1.73 -31.79
N GLU A 600 5.06 -1.09 -32.87
CA GLU A 600 3.68 -0.99 -33.33
C GLU A 600 3.42 -2.04 -34.40
N GLY A 601 2.34 -2.79 -34.24
CA GLY A 601 1.93 -3.83 -35.18
C GLY A 601 0.43 -3.92 -35.27
N THR A 602 -0.07 -4.85 -36.07
CA THR A 602 -1.51 -5.12 -36.23
C THR A 602 -1.81 -6.56 -35.82
N ILE A 603 -3.06 -6.83 -35.47
CA ILE A 603 -3.60 -8.17 -35.21
C ILE A 603 -4.71 -8.48 -36.20
N ASP A 604 -4.94 -9.75 -36.46
CA ASP A 604 -6.12 -10.19 -37.20
C ASP A 604 -7.32 -10.36 -36.26
N PRO A 605 -8.34 -9.50 -36.33
CA PRO A 605 -9.49 -9.59 -35.43
C PRO A 605 -10.26 -10.91 -35.55
N THR A 606 -10.06 -11.66 -36.64
CA THR A 606 -10.68 -12.97 -36.86
C THR A 606 -9.87 -14.13 -36.31
N ASN A 607 -8.58 -13.93 -35.98
CA ASN A 607 -7.69 -14.93 -35.44
C ASN A 607 -7.88 -15.09 -33.92
N GLY A 608 -7.77 -14.02 -33.15
CA GLY A 608 -7.90 -14.00 -31.68
C GLY A 608 -6.76 -14.72 -30.95
N ALA A 609 -5.66 -15.10 -31.62
CA ALA A 609 -4.56 -15.87 -31.05
C ALA A 609 -3.19 -15.19 -31.22
N ASP A 610 -3.15 -13.96 -31.68
CA ASP A 610 -1.98 -13.20 -32.08
C ASP A 610 -1.73 -11.96 -31.22
N TRP A 611 -2.22 -11.96 -29.97
CA TRP A 611 -2.13 -10.81 -29.05
C TRP A 611 -0.77 -10.67 -28.35
N ASN A 612 0.11 -11.67 -28.45
CA ASN A 612 1.42 -11.68 -27.79
C ASN A 612 2.55 -11.67 -28.81
N GLN A 613 2.59 -10.65 -29.65
CA GLN A 613 3.66 -10.52 -30.63
C GLN A 613 4.92 -9.96 -29.97
N SER A 614 6.07 -10.32 -30.51
CA SER A 614 7.38 -9.78 -30.17
C SER A 614 7.89 -8.89 -31.30
N ALA A 615 8.77 -7.95 -30.99
CA ALA A 615 9.41 -7.14 -32.00
C ALA A 615 10.09 -8.05 -33.05
N PRO A 616 9.97 -7.74 -34.34
CA PRO A 616 10.65 -8.47 -35.38
C PRO A 616 12.17 -8.49 -35.11
N ILE A 617 12.77 -9.66 -35.11
CA ILE A 617 14.23 -9.78 -34.97
C ILE A 617 14.85 -9.30 -36.27
N ASP A 618 15.71 -8.29 -36.20
CA ASP A 618 16.54 -7.93 -37.33
C ASP A 618 17.60 -9.04 -37.54
N ILE A 619 17.36 -9.84 -38.57
CA ILE A 619 18.27 -10.92 -38.98
C ILE A 619 19.28 -10.46 -40.03
N THR A 620 19.38 -9.18 -40.33
CA THR A 620 20.39 -8.64 -41.25
C THR A 620 21.78 -8.95 -40.71
N PRO A 621 22.61 -9.72 -41.45
CA PRO A 621 23.91 -10.09 -40.95
C PRO A 621 24.79 -8.87 -40.68
N THR A 622 25.33 -8.80 -39.49
CA THR A 622 26.28 -7.75 -39.09
C THR A 622 27.69 -8.05 -39.60
N LEU A 623 28.57 -7.04 -39.61
CA LEU A 623 29.99 -7.24 -39.92
C LEU A 623 30.64 -8.26 -38.99
N GLU A 624 30.19 -8.37 -37.75
CA GLU A 624 30.68 -9.37 -36.79
C GLU A 624 30.21 -10.78 -37.14
N ASP A 625 29.00 -10.97 -37.62
CA ASP A 625 28.51 -12.26 -38.10
C ASP A 625 29.30 -12.74 -39.30
N PHE A 626 29.61 -11.84 -40.25
CA PHE A 626 30.50 -12.16 -41.35
C PHE A 626 31.90 -12.53 -40.88
N LYS A 627 32.52 -11.78 -39.98
CA LYS A 627 33.81 -12.10 -39.39
C LYS A 627 33.83 -13.45 -38.70
N LYS A 628 32.78 -13.73 -37.92
CA LYS A 628 32.62 -15.00 -37.21
C LYS A 628 32.49 -16.15 -38.21
N THR A 629 31.62 -16.02 -39.20
CA THR A 629 31.42 -17.04 -40.25
C THR A 629 32.73 -17.33 -41.00
N VAL A 630 33.49 -16.30 -41.39
CA VAL A 630 34.81 -16.47 -42.04
C VAL A 630 35.80 -17.14 -41.11
N SER A 631 35.84 -16.76 -39.83
CA SER A 631 36.74 -17.38 -38.83
C SER A 631 36.41 -18.86 -38.62
N ASP A 632 35.12 -19.18 -38.49
CA ASP A 632 34.67 -20.57 -38.31
C ASP A 632 34.96 -21.43 -39.53
N TYR A 633 34.78 -20.88 -40.74
CA TYR A 633 35.13 -21.54 -41.99
C TYR A 633 36.65 -21.81 -42.07
N LEU A 634 37.48 -20.81 -41.81
CA LEU A 634 38.92 -20.96 -41.80
C LEU A 634 39.39 -21.99 -40.75
N ALA A 635 38.83 -21.99 -39.56
CA ALA A 635 39.13 -22.98 -38.52
C ALA A 635 38.75 -24.40 -38.97
N TRP A 636 37.60 -24.56 -39.63
CA TRP A 636 37.19 -25.84 -40.21
C TRP A 636 38.12 -26.30 -41.33
N GLU A 637 38.49 -25.40 -42.23
CA GLU A 637 39.38 -25.71 -43.34
C GLU A 637 40.79 -26.13 -42.87
N VAL A 638 41.37 -25.37 -41.90
CA VAL A 638 42.66 -25.74 -41.28
C VAL A 638 42.54 -27.08 -40.55
N SER A 639 41.49 -27.34 -39.81
CA SER A 639 41.27 -28.64 -39.16
C SER A 639 41.13 -29.78 -40.13
N THR A 640 40.51 -29.54 -41.27
CA THR A 640 40.38 -30.55 -42.36
C THR A 640 41.72 -30.84 -43.06
N LEU A 641 42.50 -29.80 -43.34
CA LEU A 641 43.85 -29.94 -43.89
C LEU A 641 44.79 -30.73 -42.95
N LEU A 642 44.78 -30.39 -41.65
CA LEU A 642 45.56 -31.10 -40.65
C LEU A 642 45.17 -32.58 -40.52
N LYS A 643 43.91 -32.91 -40.60
CA LYS A 643 43.43 -34.30 -40.60
C LYS A 643 43.88 -35.06 -41.86
N ASN A 644 43.86 -34.40 -43.01
CA ASN A 644 44.31 -35.02 -44.28
C ASN A 644 45.79 -35.22 -44.28
N MET A 645 46.60 -34.28 -43.74
CA MET A 645 48.09 -34.46 -43.61
C MET A 645 48.43 -35.63 -42.69
N ASN A 646 47.74 -35.78 -41.56
CA ASN A 646 47.93 -36.91 -40.64
C ASN A 646 47.56 -38.27 -41.28
N LEU A 647 46.60 -38.29 -42.21
CA LEU A 647 46.19 -39.48 -42.94
C LEU A 647 47.17 -39.83 -44.04
N GLU A 648 47.92 -38.87 -44.58
CA GLU A 648 49.03 -39.14 -45.57
C GLU A 648 50.28 -39.65 -44.87
N ASP A 649 50.67 -39.14 -43.72
CA ASP A 649 51.77 -39.63 -42.90
C ASP A 649 51.59 -41.10 -42.45
N ASP A 650 50.34 -41.47 -42.07
CA ASP A 650 49.99 -42.85 -41.73
C ASP A 650 50.04 -43.81 -42.95
N ARG A 651 49.98 -43.28 -44.19
CA ARG A 651 50.11 -44.06 -45.43
C ARG A 651 51.52 -44.20 -45.90
N LEU A 652 52.44 -43.31 -45.51
CA LEU A 652 53.88 -43.36 -45.87
C LEU A 652 54.73 -44.12 -44.85
N GLY A 653 54.15 -44.51 -43.71
CA GLY A 653 54.79 -45.28 -42.64
C GLY A 653 54.48 -46.78 -42.63
N LYS A 654 53.93 -47.35 -43.72
CA LYS A 654 53.77 -48.80 -43.92
C LYS A 654 54.67 -49.35 -45.02
#